data_9751c81d2ab2e9be7b53de89f47da12f
#
_entry.id   9751c81d2ab2e9be7b53de89f47da12f
#
_cell.length_a   1.000
_cell.length_b   1.000
_cell.length_c   1.000
_cell.angle_alpha   90.00
_cell.angle_beta   90.00
_cell.angle_gamma   90.00
#
_symmetry.space_group_name_H-M   'P 1'
#
loop_
_entity.id
_entity.type
_entity.pdbx_description
1 polymer ?
#
loop_
_entity_poly.entity_id
_entity_poly.type
_entity_poly.pdbx_seq_one_letter_code
_entity_poly.pdbx_strand_id
1 'polypeptide(L)'
;LSNNFNFMKRILYSLLFLPMLYFSQNTNSVEVQSPDNQDSLKVSPPAEKTQNIDDVIITGTIKPVSRSKSPVAVEIYSQKFFQKNPTLNIFEAISMVNGVKPQLNCSVCNTGDIHINGLEGPYTMILIDGMPIVSSLSTVYGLSGIPNSLVDRIEVVKGPASSIYGSEAMGGVINIITKNALTAPKLSVDLMTTTWSENNVDLSTKFNFGKNVASLLSLNYFNFEKRFDENQDNFTDGALQNRISIFNKWNFVRKENRQASFALRYLYEDRFGGEMQWNKSYRGSDIIYGESIYTNRVEAFGVYQWPLKENIITQFSYNFHDQNSFYGNNPFTATQKVLFMQTFWDRKFGNHDLTAGLTLKRTFYDDNTPGTLSAEGMNAPMKSPIFGAFVQDQWEVNEKNTVLLGYRMDYDKVHHTVHSPRFAWKFSPNPYHTLRFNFGTGFRVVNLFTEDHAALTGSREVVIQSDLKPERSVNGNLNYIWKIPAGKSLINLDASAFYTYFSNKIVGDFDTDPSKIIYDNLNGYGISRGVSLNVDYSFSFPLSVGLGVTFLDVYQKFDDERQKSQQLHAPKWSGTYALTYRFANNLTVDFTGQFYGPMRLPVLPNDYRPEYSPFYTLANIQISKSFKSGFEVYCGIKNLFNFTPKDPLMRPFDPFDRYVDDPVTNPNRYTFDTTYGYAPMQKIRGFLGIKYILK
;
A
#
# COMPACT_ATOMS: atom_id res chain seq x y z
N LEU A 1 -24.83 16.21 11.83
CA LEU A 1 -24.25 15.27 12.84
C LEU A 1 -25.29 14.27 13.37
N SER A 2 -26.57 14.66 13.57
CA SER A 2 -27.61 13.75 14.10
C SER A 2 -28.08 12.66 13.10
N ASN A 3 -28.08 12.94 11.80
CA ASN A 3 -28.54 11.99 10.79
C ASN A 3 -27.53 10.86 10.49
N ASN A 4 -26.23 11.14 10.59
CA ASN A 4 -25.18 10.13 10.37
C ASN A 4 -25.08 9.14 11.53
N PHE A 5 -25.39 9.59 12.77
CA PHE A 5 -25.39 8.70 13.94
C PHE A 5 -26.54 7.66 13.89
N ASN A 6 -27.69 8.06 13.33
CA ASN A 6 -28.82 7.15 13.15
C ASN A 6 -28.62 6.13 11.99
N PHE A 7 -27.90 6.50 10.95
CA PHE A 7 -27.52 5.59 9.87
C PHE A 7 -26.49 4.57 10.38
N MET A 8 -25.52 5.01 11.17
CA MET A 8 -24.51 4.16 11.80
C MET A 8 -25.13 3.15 12.79
N LYS A 9 -26.12 3.56 13.60
CA LYS A 9 -26.87 2.64 14.46
C LYS A 9 -27.62 1.56 13.65
N ARG A 10 -28.21 1.90 12.53
CA ARG A 10 -28.93 0.92 11.68
C ARG A 10 -28.01 -0.10 11.02
N ILE A 11 -26.82 0.32 10.55
CA ILE A 11 -25.82 -0.60 10.00
C ILE A 11 -25.20 -1.46 11.10
N LEU A 12 -24.90 -0.91 12.27
CA LEU A 12 -24.34 -1.67 13.39
C LEU A 12 -25.31 -2.74 13.88
N TYR A 13 -26.62 -2.44 13.96
CA TYR A 13 -27.65 -3.40 14.34
C TYR A 13 -27.85 -4.48 13.26
N SER A 14 -27.78 -4.16 11.99
CA SER A 14 -27.89 -5.16 10.91
C SER A 14 -26.67 -6.08 10.81
N LEU A 15 -25.47 -5.60 11.16
CA LEU A 15 -24.25 -6.42 11.18
C LEU A 15 -24.11 -7.30 12.43
N LEU A 16 -24.70 -6.89 13.56
CA LEU A 16 -24.64 -7.61 14.85
C LEU A 16 -25.78 -8.62 15.01
N PHE A 17 -26.94 -8.45 14.36
CA PHE A 17 -28.14 -9.25 14.61
C PHE A 17 -28.44 -10.35 13.60
N LEU A 18 -27.69 -10.46 12.50
CA LEU A 18 -27.96 -11.50 11.50
C LEU A 18 -27.68 -12.97 11.91
N PRO A 19 -26.89 -13.32 12.92
CA PRO A 19 -26.74 -14.73 13.35
C PRO A 19 -27.26 -15.09 14.74
N MET A 20 -28.00 -14.24 15.47
CA MET A 20 -28.40 -14.57 16.84
C MET A 20 -29.71 -15.36 16.99
N LEU A 21 -30.38 -15.71 15.92
CA LEU A 21 -31.58 -16.51 15.97
C LEU A 21 -31.30 -17.94 15.42
N TYR A 22 -30.78 -18.79 16.24
CA TYR A 22 -30.93 -20.25 16.25
C TYR A 22 -29.73 -20.93 16.93
N PHE A 23 -29.77 -21.13 18.23
CA PHE A 23 -29.04 -22.21 18.88
C PHE A 23 -29.76 -22.67 20.15
N SER A 24 -30.43 -23.82 20.05
CA SER A 24 -30.78 -24.69 21.18
C SER A 24 -30.03 -26.00 21.00
N GLN A 25 -29.20 -26.29 21.96
CA GLN A 25 -28.63 -27.55 22.45
C GLN A 25 -28.61 -28.80 21.55
N ASN A 26 -27.40 -29.38 21.38
CA ASN A 26 -27.13 -30.77 21.71
C ASN A 26 -25.63 -31.05 21.83
N THR A 27 -25.23 -31.45 23.02
CA THR A 27 -23.89 -31.97 23.36
C THR A 27 -23.88 -33.48 23.11
N ASN A 28 -22.95 -33.96 22.28
CA ASN A 28 -22.44 -35.33 22.35
C ASN A 28 -20.95 -35.31 21.95
N SER A 29 -20.12 -35.66 22.92
CA SER A 29 -18.70 -35.88 22.84
C SER A 29 -18.38 -37.23 22.14
N VAL A 30 -17.52 -37.21 21.14
CA VAL A 30 -16.85 -38.40 20.64
C VAL A 30 -15.34 -38.16 20.73
N GLU A 31 -14.70 -38.91 21.62
CA GLU A 31 -13.24 -39.06 21.69
C GLU A 31 -12.72 -39.79 20.45
N VAL A 32 -11.71 -39.21 19.80
CA VAL A 32 -10.90 -39.96 18.83
C VAL A 32 -9.46 -39.96 19.34
N GLN A 33 -8.99 -41.17 19.66
CA GLN A 33 -7.63 -41.48 20.04
C GLN A 33 -6.64 -41.21 18.87
N SER A 34 -5.54 -40.56 19.19
CA SER A 34 -4.37 -40.43 18.31
C SER A 34 -3.38 -41.57 18.57
N PRO A 35 -2.70 -42.09 17.55
CA PRO A 35 -1.55 -42.96 17.77
C PRO A 35 -0.28 -42.16 17.98
N ASP A 36 0.38 -42.43 19.09
CA ASP A 36 1.76 -42.05 19.36
C ASP A 36 2.72 -42.60 18.29
N ASN A 37 3.57 -41.74 17.75
CA ASN A 37 4.91 -42.10 17.30
C ASN A 37 5.88 -40.97 17.60
N GLN A 38 6.68 -41.21 18.61
CA GLN A 38 7.84 -40.41 18.95
C GLN A 38 8.96 -40.71 17.93
N ASP A 39 9.33 -39.70 17.16
CA ASP A 39 10.68 -39.57 16.65
C ASP A 39 11.12 -38.09 16.73
N SER A 40 11.99 -37.86 17.69
CA SER A 40 12.51 -36.53 18.03
C SER A 40 13.61 -36.11 17.05
N LEU A 41 13.23 -35.56 15.90
CA LEU A 41 14.07 -34.71 15.09
C LEU A 41 13.94 -33.29 15.60
N LYS A 42 15.00 -32.76 16.23
CA LYS A 42 15.15 -31.33 16.54
C LYS A 42 15.17 -30.55 15.23
N VAL A 43 14.01 -30.11 14.79
CA VAL A 43 13.85 -29.18 13.68
C VAL A 43 14.23 -27.79 14.21
N SER A 44 15.32 -27.23 13.73
CA SER A 44 15.62 -25.83 13.90
C SER A 44 14.47 -24.98 13.36
N PRO A 45 14.04 -23.90 14.03
CA PRO A 45 12.92 -23.09 13.56
C PRO A 45 13.24 -22.51 12.19
N PRO A 46 12.28 -22.49 11.25
CA PRO A 46 12.50 -21.98 9.91
C PRO A 46 12.84 -20.48 9.90
N ALA A 47 13.74 -20.08 9.03
CA ALA A 47 14.12 -18.68 8.80
C ALA A 47 12.90 -17.83 8.44
N GLU A 48 12.74 -16.65 9.04
CA GLU A 48 11.51 -15.82 9.00
C GLU A 48 11.24 -15.05 7.71
N LYS A 49 12.21 -14.93 6.85
CA LYS A 49 12.02 -14.74 5.42
C LYS A 49 12.14 -16.13 4.78
N THR A 50 11.33 -17.08 5.23
CA THR A 50 11.21 -18.33 4.52
C THR A 50 10.50 -18.06 3.21
N GLN A 51 11.30 -17.71 2.24
CA GLN A 51 10.97 -17.95 0.87
C GLN A 51 10.93 -19.49 0.70
N ASN A 52 9.92 -20.11 1.28
CA ASN A 52 9.67 -21.51 1.00
C ASN A 52 9.43 -21.61 -0.50
N ILE A 53 10.12 -22.54 -1.15
CA ILE A 53 9.99 -22.80 -2.60
C ILE A 53 8.52 -23.12 -2.94
N ASP A 54 7.76 -23.56 -1.96
CA ASP A 54 6.37 -23.99 -2.08
C ASP A 54 5.32 -22.93 -1.73
N ASP A 55 5.74 -21.68 -1.42
CA ASP A 55 4.78 -20.60 -1.15
C ASP A 55 3.92 -20.35 -2.39
N VAL A 56 2.61 -20.39 -2.20
CA VAL A 56 1.63 -20.13 -3.25
C VAL A 56 1.42 -18.62 -3.34
N ILE A 57 1.63 -18.07 -4.53
CA ILE A 57 1.39 -16.67 -4.86
C ILE A 57 0.17 -16.52 -5.75
N ILE A 58 -0.48 -15.38 -5.70
CA ILE A 58 -1.63 -15.03 -6.56
C ILE A 58 -1.24 -13.87 -7.48
N THR A 59 -0.44 -12.94 -6.98
CA THR A 59 -0.02 -11.74 -7.68
C THR A 59 0.94 -12.10 -8.83
N GLY A 60 0.69 -11.64 -10.00
CA GLY A 60 1.54 -11.93 -11.17
C GLY A 60 0.94 -12.92 -12.16
N THR A 61 0.02 -13.79 -11.72
CA THR A 61 -0.63 -14.79 -12.60
C THR A 61 -2.16 -14.86 -12.43
N ILE A 62 -2.76 -14.02 -11.52
CA ILE A 62 -4.20 -14.01 -11.15
C ILE A 62 -4.65 -15.26 -10.37
N LYS A 63 -3.97 -16.36 -10.54
CA LYS A 63 -4.31 -17.65 -9.94
C LYS A 63 -3.24 -18.13 -8.98
N PRO A 64 -3.59 -19.00 -8.03
CA PRO A 64 -2.62 -19.60 -7.12
C PRO A 64 -1.57 -20.42 -7.89
N VAL A 65 -0.30 -19.99 -7.82
CA VAL A 65 0.85 -20.69 -8.45
C VAL A 65 1.96 -20.78 -7.41
N SER A 66 2.67 -21.92 -7.38
CA SER A 66 3.89 -22.00 -6.57
C SER A 66 4.90 -20.94 -7.01
N ARG A 67 5.48 -20.22 -6.07
CA ARG A 67 6.50 -19.18 -6.33
C ARG A 67 7.66 -19.70 -7.18
N SER A 68 8.05 -20.95 -6.95
CA SER A 68 9.11 -21.61 -7.74
C SER A 68 8.74 -21.77 -9.21
N LYS A 69 7.46 -21.91 -9.54
CA LYS A 69 6.95 -22.08 -10.92
C LYS A 69 6.61 -20.76 -11.60
N SER A 70 6.40 -19.69 -10.84
CA SER A 70 6.04 -18.39 -11.41
C SER A 70 7.14 -17.81 -12.29
N PRO A 71 6.84 -17.42 -13.53
CA PRO A 71 7.77 -16.68 -14.40
C PRO A 71 7.91 -15.22 -13.98
N VAL A 72 7.04 -14.71 -13.12
CA VAL A 72 7.08 -13.35 -12.59
C VAL A 72 7.76 -13.36 -11.23
N ALA A 73 8.66 -12.39 -10.99
CA ALA A 73 9.27 -12.20 -9.70
C ALA A 73 8.25 -11.60 -8.72
N VAL A 74 7.92 -12.34 -7.65
CA VAL A 74 7.03 -11.91 -6.58
C VAL A 74 7.78 -12.03 -5.26
N GLU A 75 7.88 -10.91 -4.55
CA GLU A 75 8.40 -10.87 -3.20
C GLU A 75 7.25 -11.16 -2.22
N ILE A 76 7.51 -11.99 -1.20
CA ILE A 76 6.52 -12.36 -0.19
C ILE A 76 7.02 -11.92 1.17
N TYR A 77 6.18 -11.17 1.87
CA TYR A 77 6.43 -10.69 3.23
C TYR A 77 5.34 -11.21 4.16
N SER A 78 5.72 -12.14 5.04
CA SER A 78 4.79 -12.73 6.01
C SER A 78 4.41 -11.75 7.12
N GLN A 79 3.32 -12.03 7.84
CA GLN A 79 2.95 -11.26 9.02
C GLN A 79 4.11 -11.17 10.04
N LYS A 80 4.88 -12.25 10.22
CA LYS A 80 6.04 -12.27 11.13
C LYS A 80 7.14 -11.29 10.72
N PHE A 81 7.31 -11.04 9.42
CA PHE A 81 8.28 -10.05 8.94
C PHE A 81 7.93 -8.66 9.45
N PHE A 82 6.65 -8.27 9.37
CA PHE A 82 6.19 -6.95 9.85
C PHE A 82 6.16 -6.85 11.38
N GLN A 83 6.04 -7.97 12.09
CA GLN A 83 6.08 -8.00 13.55
C GLN A 83 7.44 -7.65 14.15
N LYS A 84 8.53 -7.66 13.37
CA LYS A 84 9.88 -7.22 13.82
C LYS A 84 9.95 -5.70 14.06
N ASN A 85 9.06 -4.94 13.43
CA ASN A 85 8.88 -3.51 13.62
C ASN A 85 7.38 -3.23 13.71
N PRO A 86 6.75 -3.36 14.89
CA PRO A 86 5.33 -3.14 15.04
C PRO A 86 4.95 -1.74 14.59
N THR A 87 3.96 -1.65 13.75
CA THR A 87 3.47 -0.40 13.17
C THR A 87 1.99 -0.26 13.43
N LEU A 88 1.52 0.97 13.45
CA LEU A 88 0.12 1.31 13.73
C LEU A 88 -0.79 1.07 12.51
N ASN A 89 -0.19 0.89 11.33
CA ASN A 89 -0.91 0.65 10.08
C ASN A 89 0.01 -0.02 9.03
N ILE A 90 -0.59 -0.52 7.94
CA ILE A 90 0.13 -1.17 6.83
C ILE A 90 0.97 -0.17 6.02
N PHE A 91 0.54 1.09 5.91
CA PHE A 91 1.29 2.12 5.20
C PHE A 91 2.70 2.30 5.80
N GLU A 92 2.81 2.36 7.12
CA GLU A 92 4.10 2.41 7.81
C GLU A 92 4.86 1.08 7.71
N ALA A 93 4.16 -0.07 7.84
CA ALA A 93 4.77 -1.40 7.83
C ALA A 93 5.54 -1.69 6.53
N ILE A 94 5.01 -1.25 5.40
CA ILE A 94 5.57 -1.53 4.08
C ILE A 94 6.92 -0.83 3.83
N SER A 95 7.30 0.13 4.66
CA SER A 95 8.62 0.77 4.63
C SER A 95 9.78 -0.19 4.86
N MET A 96 9.51 -1.37 5.45
CA MET A 96 10.51 -2.44 5.61
C MET A 96 10.80 -3.20 4.31
N VAL A 97 10.06 -2.95 3.24
CA VAL A 97 10.24 -3.57 1.92
C VAL A 97 11.25 -2.76 1.12
N ASN A 98 12.38 -3.37 0.77
CA ASN A 98 13.43 -2.70 -0.01
C ASN A 98 12.88 -2.20 -1.37
N GLY A 99 13.21 -0.95 -1.76
CA GLY A 99 12.72 -0.32 -2.99
C GLY A 99 11.25 0.13 -2.94
N VAL A 100 10.59 0.04 -1.77
CA VAL A 100 9.26 0.57 -1.50
C VAL A 100 9.37 1.66 -0.44
N LYS A 101 8.86 2.84 -0.74
CA LYS A 101 8.89 4.00 0.17
C LYS A 101 7.48 4.54 0.39
N PRO A 102 6.93 4.45 1.61
CA PRO A 102 5.83 5.32 1.99
C PRO A 102 6.31 6.78 1.95
N GLN A 103 5.72 7.59 1.09
CA GLN A 103 6.04 9.00 0.96
C GLN A 103 4.94 9.83 1.61
N LEU A 104 5.30 10.78 2.44
CA LEU A 104 4.39 11.80 2.97
C LEU A 104 4.32 12.94 1.97
N ASN A 105 3.13 13.28 1.50
CA ASN A 105 2.89 14.34 0.53
C ASN A 105 2.44 15.65 1.21
N CYS A 106 2.06 15.57 2.48
CA CYS A 106 1.67 16.71 3.30
C CYS A 106 2.26 16.57 4.71
N SER A 107 3.00 17.54 5.16
CA SER A 107 3.63 17.54 6.49
C SER A 107 2.65 17.89 7.62
N VAL A 108 1.50 18.48 7.33
CA VAL A 108 0.47 18.85 8.31
C VAL A 108 -0.47 17.69 8.58
N CYS A 109 -1.16 17.17 7.55
CA CYS A 109 -2.14 16.10 7.72
C CYS A 109 -1.53 14.69 7.66
N ASN A 110 -0.23 14.54 7.40
CA ASN A 110 0.49 13.28 7.28
C ASN A 110 -0.19 12.28 6.33
N THR A 111 -0.72 12.78 5.22
CA THR A 111 -1.21 11.97 4.12
C THR A 111 -0.07 11.65 3.15
N GLY A 112 -0.18 10.54 2.48
CA GLY A 112 0.87 10.10 1.56
C GLY A 112 0.48 8.87 0.76
N ASP A 113 1.36 8.46 -0.12
CA ASP A 113 1.19 7.32 -1.01
C ASP A 113 2.41 6.38 -0.97
N ILE A 114 2.38 5.30 -1.75
CA ILE A 114 3.46 4.30 -1.76
C ILE A 114 4.20 4.35 -3.09
N HIS A 115 5.46 4.71 -3.03
CA HIS A 115 6.36 4.70 -4.17
C HIS A 115 7.05 3.33 -4.33
N ILE A 116 7.06 2.78 -5.54
CA ILE A 116 7.83 1.58 -5.90
C ILE A 116 8.92 1.98 -6.89
N ASN A 117 10.17 1.67 -6.57
CA ASN A 117 11.31 1.96 -7.44
C ASN A 117 11.39 3.44 -7.88
N GLY A 118 11.00 4.36 -6.98
CA GLY A 118 10.96 5.79 -7.22
C GLY A 118 9.80 6.28 -8.07
N LEU A 119 8.90 5.41 -8.49
CA LEU A 119 7.65 5.79 -9.12
C LEU A 119 6.59 6.09 -8.06
N GLU A 120 5.86 7.17 -8.28
CA GLU A 120 4.83 7.71 -7.38
C GLU A 120 3.65 6.75 -7.18
N GLY A 121 2.88 6.98 -6.11
CA GLY A 121 1.76 6.14 -5.73
C GLY A 121 0.72 5.86 -6.81
N PRO A 122 0.35 6.82 -7.66
CA PRO A 122 -0.56 6.61 -8.79
C PRO A 122 -0.15 5.52 -9.78
N TYR A 123 1.14 5.15 -9.83
CA TYR A 123 1.66 4.04 -10.64
C TYR A 123 1.72 2.70 -9.91
N THR A 124 1.37 2.70 -8.63
CA THR A 124 1.37 1.52 -7.76
C THR A 124 -0.05 1.02 -7.54
N MET A 125 -0.38 -0.15 -8.07
CA MET A 125 -1.68 -0.75 -7.82
C MET A 125 -1.71 -1.49 -6.49
N ILE A 126 -2.71 -1.20 -5.66
CA ILE A 126 -2.91 -1.85 -4.38
C ILE A 126 -4.14 -2.74 -4.44
N LEU A 127 -3.93 -4.02 -4.09
CA LEU A 127 -4.95 -5.05 -4.10
C LEU A 127 -5.19 -5.59 -2.69
N ILE A 128 -6.40 -6.06 -2.43
CA ILE A 128 -6.72 -6.93 -1.29
C ILE A 128 -7.28 -8.25 -1.85
N ASP A 129 -6.64 -9.36 -1.48
CA ASP A 129 -6.97 -10.70 -2.00
C ASP A 129 -7.04 -10.77 -3.54
N GLY A 130 -6.18 -10.04 -4.23
CA GLY A 130 -6.10 -9.99 -5.71
C GLY A 130 -7.09 -9.05 -6.38
N MET A 131 -7.90 -8.31 -5.63
CA MET A 131 -8.91 -7.38 -6.17
C MET A 131 -8.51 -5.93 -5.97
N PRO A 132 -8.61 -5.07 -7.02
CA PRO A 132 -8.32 -3.66 -6.91
C PRO A 132 -9.39 -2.97 -6.05
N ILE A 133 -8.98 -2.55 -4.85
CA ILE A 133 -9.85 -1.86 -3.89
C ILE A 133 -9.37 -0.46 -3.64
N VAL A 134 -8.06 -0.24 -3.78
CA VAL A 134 -7.41 1.04 -3.54
C VAL A 134 -7.01 1.62 -4.88
N SER A 135 -7.68 2.67 -5.31
CA SER A 135 -7.34 3.45 -6.51
C SER A 135 -7.77 4.91 -6.34
N SER A 136 -7.09 5.82 -7.00
CA SER A 136 -7.37 7.27 -6.97
C SER A 136 -7.45 7.82 -5.54
N LEU A 137 -8.53 8.52 -5.15
CA LEU A 137 -8.73 9.11 -3.82
C LEU A 137 -8.39 8.16 -2.66
N SER A 138 -8.63 6.86 -2.84
CA SER A 138 -8.37 5.87 -1.81
C SER A 138 -6.90 5.42 -1.68
N THR A 139 -5.99 5.79 -2.59
CA THR A 139 -4.56 5.49 -2.45
C THR A 139 -3.97 6.15 -1.22
N VAL A 140 -4.43 7.34 -0.91
CA VAL A 140 -3.99 8.14 0.22
C VAL A 140 -4.58 7.63 1.56
N TYR A 141 -5.85 7.20 1.56
CA TYR A 141 -6.58 6.91 2.81
C TYR A 141 -6.93 5.42 3.02
N GLY A 142 -6.89 4.61 1.97
CA GLY A 142 -7.43 3.24 2.00
C GLY A 142 -6.61 2.22 2.79
N LEU A 143 -5.30 2.45 2.94
CA LEU A 143 -4.38 1.50 3.60
C LEU A 143 -4.38 1.62 5.11
N SER A 144 -4.61 2.81 5.65
CA SER A 144 -4.47 3.09 7.08
C SER A 144 -5.38 2.26 7.97
N GLY A 145 -6.56 1.87 7.48
CA GLY A 145 -7.55 1.14 8.25
C GLY A 145 -7.59 -0.38 8.05
N ILE A 146 -6.54 -0.99 7.47
CA ILE A 146 -6.45 -2.46 7.37
C ILE A 146 -5.81 -2.99 8.66
N PRO A 147 -6.52 -3.81 9.48
CA PRO A 147 -5.96 -4.36 10.69
C PRO A 147 -4.73 -5.23 10.40
N ASN A 148 -3.61 -4.99 11.07
CA ASN A 148 -2.42 -5.84 10.92
C ASN A 148 -2.69 -7.29 11.30
N SER A 149 -3.59 -7.52 12.25
CA SER A 149 -4.04 -8.84 12.68
C SER A 149 -4.74 -9.65 11.58
N LEU A 150 -5.33 -8.96 10.60
CA LEU A 150 -6.04 -9.57 9.46
C LEU A 150 -5.09 -10.07 8.38
N VAL A 151 -3.90 -9.47 8.25
CA VAL A 151 -2.96 -9.77 7.17
C VAL A 151 -2.31 -11.12 7.39
N ASP A 152 -2.33 -11.97 6.37
CA ASP A 152 -1.56 -13.21 6.31
C ASP A 152 -0.15 -12.94 5.75
N ARG A 153 -0.10 -12.28 4.59
CA ARG A 153 1.12 -11.85 3.93
C ARG A 153 0.86 -10.69 2.97
N ILE A 154 1.93 -10.03 2.56
CA ILE A 154 1.91 -9.04 1.47
C ILE A 154 2.77 -9.59 0.33
N GLU A 155 2.21 -9.60 -0.88
CA GLU A 155 2.89 -9.97 -2.11
C GLU A 155 3.22 -8.69 -2.89
N VAL A 156 4.47 -8.52 -3.30
CA VAL A 156 4.94 -7.33 -4.03
C VAL A 156 5.52 -7.76 -5.38
N VAL A 157 5.00 -7.19 -6.45
CA VAL A 157 5.53 -7.28 -7.80
C VAL A 157 6.09 -5.92 -8.19
N LYS A 158 7.38 -5.85 -8.49
CA LYS A 158 8.06 -4.64 -8.97
C LYS A 158 8.23 -4.76 -10.48
N GLY A 159 7.39 -4.04 -11.23
CA GLY A 159 7.38 -4.07 -12.69
C GLY A 159 5.97 -4.15 -13.28
N PRO A 160 5.86 -4.32 -14.61
CA PRO A 160 4.59 -4.18 -15.31
C PRO A 160 3.61 -5.31 -15.00
N ALA A 161 2.39 -4.95 -14.62
CA ALA A 161 1.31 -5.88 -14.35
C ALA A 161 -0.01 -5.48 -15.04
N SER A 162 0.01 -4.45 -15.90
CA SER A 162 -1.19 -3.93 -16.58
C SER A 162 -1.88 -4.95 -17.47
N SER A 163 -1.17 -5.93 -18.02
CA SER A 163 -1.77 -7.01 -18.83
C SER A 163 -2.76 -7.89 -18.05
N ILE A 164 -2.66 -7.88 -16.72
CA ILE A 164 -3.56 -8.65 -15.85
C ILE A 164 -4.55 -7.72 -15.15
N TYR A 165 -4.05 -6.64 -14.56
CA TYR A 165 -4.84 -5.77 -13.69
C TYR A 165 -5.37 -4.51 -14.38
N GLY A 166 -4.90 -4.21 -15.61
CA GLY A 166 -5.33 -3.04 -16.39
C GLY A 166 -4.64 -1.76 -15.98
N SER A 167 -5.38 -0.65 -16.04
CA SER A 167 -4.90 0.68 -15.68
C SER A 167 -4.30 0.73 -14.26
N GLU A 168 -3.29 1.59 -14.05
CA GLU A 168 -2.62 1.90 -12.78
C GLU A 168 -1.52 0.90 -12.34
N ALA A 169 -1.44 -0.32 -12.91
CA ALA A 169 -0.39 -1.29 -12.57
C ALA A 169 0.89 -1.09 -13.41
N MET A 170 1.41 0.15 -13.45
CA MET A 170 2.56 0.53 -14.28
C MET A 170 3.90 0.30 -13.57
N GLY A 171 4.03 0.76 -12.33
CA GLY A 171 5.25 0.66 -11.51
C GLY A 171 5.33 -0.64 -10.73
N GLY A 172 4.20 -1.21 -10.37
CA GLY A 172 4.13 -2.45 -9.61
C GLY A 172 2.78 -2.70 -8.97
N VAL A 173 2.73 -3.80 -8.21
CA VAL A 173 1.52 -4.23 -7.49
C VAL A 173 1.89 -4.62 -6.07
N ILE A 174 1.10 -4.15 -5.11
CA ILE A 174 1.13 -4.56 -3.73
C ILE A 174 -0.20 -5.26 -3.44
N ASN A 175 -0.15 -6.54 -3.12
CA ASN A 175 -1.33 -7.34 -2.84
C ASN A 175 -1.34 -7.78 -1.38
N ILE A 176 -2.30 -7.30 -0.63
CA ILE A 176 -2.50 -7.63 0.78
C ILE A 176 -3.38 -8.87 0.83
N ILE A 177 -2.78 -10.02 1.17
CA ILE A 177 -3.50 -11.27 1.34
C ILE A 177 -4.03 -11.35 2.77
N THR A 178 -5.34 -11.45 2.90
CA THR A 178 -5.98 -11.54 4.21
C THR A 178 -6.09 -13.00 4.66
N LYS A 179 -6.12 -13.22 5.97
CA LYS A 179 -6.27 -14.56 6.57
C LYS A 179 -7.54 -15.24 6.06
N ASN A 180 -7.44 -16.54 5.85
CA ASN A 180 -8.60 -17.38 5.54
C ASN A 180 -9.36 -17.68 6.85
N ALA A 181 -10.67 -17.40 6.88
CA ALA A 181 -11.50 -17.62 8.05
C ALA A 181 -11.52 -19.09 8.50
N LEU A 182 -11.35 -20.06 7.58
CA LEU A 182 -11.32 -21.47 7.93
C LEU A 182 -10.12 -21.86 8.79
N THR A 183 -8.95 -21.23 8.55
CA THR A 183 -7.67 -21.54 9.22
C THR A 183 -7.24 -20.48 10.24
N ALA A 184 -7.94 -19.36 10.32
CA ALA A 184 -7.64 -18.28 11.24
C ALA A 184 -7.75 -18.76 12.71
N PRO A 185 -6.99 -18.16 13.66
CA PRO A 185 -7.17 -18.36 15.08
C PRO A 185 -8.59 -18.05 15.54
N LYS A 186 -9.05 -18.70 16.63
CA LYS A 186 -10.36 -18.39 17.21
C LYS A 186 -10.46 -16.95 17.70
N LEU A 187 -9.38 -16.47 18.31
CA LEU A 187 -9.26 -15.09 18.79
C LEU A 187 -7.82 -14.61 18.61
N SER A 188 -7.67 -13.39 18.14
CA SER A 188 -6.41 -12.65 18.12
C SER A 188 -6.66 -11.24 18.64
N VAL A 189 -5.89 -10.82 19.63
CA VAL A 189 -5.93 -9.48 20.21
C VAL A 189 -4.51 -8.91 20.12
N ASP A 190 -4.36 -7.65 19.69
CA ASP A 190 -3.10 -6.93 19.71
C ASP A 190 -3.37 -5.49 20.19
N LEU A 191 -2.77 -5.14 21.32
CA LEU A 191 -2.91 -3.84 21.97
C LEU A 191 -1.53 -3.17 21.96
N MET A 192 -1.45 -1.95 21.43
CA MET A 192 -0.19 -1.21 21.37
C MET A 192 -0.41 0.24 21.77
N THR A 193 0.51 0.77 22.58
CA THR A 193 0.56 2.19 22.95
C THR A 193 1.96 2.74 22.77
N THR A 194 2.10 4.05 22.56
CA THR A 194 3.39 4.74 22.45
C THR A 194 3.51 5.87 23.47
N THR A 195 4.74 6.34 23.70
CA THR A 195 5.00 7.52 24.54
C THR A 195 4.40 8.80 23.97
N TRP A 196 4.02 8.80 22.70
CA TRP A 196 3.27 9.88 22.04
C TRP A 196 1.76 9.77 22.27
N SER A 197 1.29 8.81 23.10
CA SER A 197 -0.13 8.55 23.38
C SER A 197 -0.90 8.07 22.13
N GLU A 198 -0.21 7.44 21.18
CA GLU A 198 -0.86 6.68 20.11
C GLU A 198 -1.33 5.34 20.68
N ASN A 199 -2.59 5.01 20.49
CA ASN A 199 -3.19 3.78 20.99
C ASN A 199 -3.82 3.02 19.84
N ASN A 200 -3.45 1.75 19.68
CA ASN A 200 -3.98 0.85 18.66
C ASN A 200 -4.55 -0.42 19.28
N VAL A 201 -5.74 -0.79 18.87
CA VAL A 201 -6.44 -2.02 19.27
C VAL A 201 -6.80 -2.78 18.02
N ASP A 202 -6.26 -3.98 17.87
CA ASP A 202 -6.64 -4.94 16.85
C ASP A 202 -7.30 -6.15 17.52
N LEU A 203 -8.53 -6.46 17.12
CA LEU A 203 -9.28 -7.62 17.55
C LEU A 203 -9.75 -8.42 16.34
N SER A 204 -9.50 -9.72 16.32
CA SER A 204 -10.04 -10.62 15.31
C SER A 204 -10.59 -11.87 15.95
N THR A 205 -11.78 -12.29 15.53
CA THR A 205 -12.43 -13.49 16.03
C THR A 205 -13.05 -14.31 14.89
N LYS A 206 -12.94 -15.64 15.01
CA LYS A 206 -13.50 -16.59 14.04
C LYS A 206 -14.81 -17.17 14.55
N PHE A 207 -15.79 -17.21 13.66
CA PHE A 207 -17.05 -17.92 13.84
C PHE A 207 -17.19 -19.02 12.82
N ASN A 208 -17.59 -20.22 13.25
CA ASN A 208 -17.89 -21.34 12.37
C ASN A 208 -19.41 -21.54 12.30
N PHE A 209 -19.96 -21.57 11.10
CA PHE A 209 -21.37 -21.84 10.82
C PHE A 209 -21.48 -23.24 10.19
N GLY A 210 -21.62 -24.25 11.04
CA GLY A 210 -21.50 -25.64 10.63
C GLY A 210 -20.08 -26.02 10.18
N LYS A 211 -19.99 -27.02 9.28
CA LYS A 211 -18.69 -27.52 8.79
C LYS A 211 -18.20 -26.83 7.53
N ASN A 212 -19.06 -26.05 6.86
CA ASN A 212 -18.80 -25.60 5.51
C ASN A 212 -18.62 -24.05 5.40
N VAL A 213 -18.87 -23.29 6.45
CA VAL A 213 -18.79 -21.82 6.42
C VAL A 213 -18.06 -21.32 7.66
N ALA A 214 -17.09 -20.47 7.44
CA ALA A 214 -16.44 -19.72 8.51
C ALA A 214 -16.43 -18.22 8.20
N SER A 215 -16.58 -17.41 9.24
CA SER A 215 -16.47 -15.95 9.18
C SER A 215 -15.33 -15.50 10.09
N LEU A 216 -14.53 -14.57 9.61
CA LEU A 216 -13.51 -13.85 10.37
C LEU A 216 -13.96 -12.39 10.51
N LEU A 217 -14.32 -12.00 11.73
CA LEU A 217 -14.64 -10.63 12.08
C LEU A 217 -13.40 -9.97 12.68
N SER A 218 -13.01 -8.83 12.17
CA SER A 218 -11.87 -8.05 12.66
C SER A 218 -12.27 -6.59 12.91
N LEU A 219 -11.79 -6.04 14.00
CA LEU A 219 -11.95 -4.64 14.41
C LEU A 219 -10.58 -4.03 14.60
N ASN A 220 -10.34 -2.86 14.02
CA ASN A 220 -9.23 -1.98 14.37
C ASN A 220 -9.78 -0.67 14.93
N TYR A 221 -9.26 -0.25 16.06
CA TYR A 221 -9.48 1.08 16.61
C TYR A 221 -8.12 1.73 16.84
N PHE A 222 -7.96 2.94 16.32
CA PHE A 222 -6.76 3.76 16.51
C PHE A 222 -7.15 5.12 17.02
N ASN A 223 -6.45 5.58 18.07
CA ASN A 223 -6.66 6.89 18.68
C ASN A 223 -5.32 7.58 18.93
N PHE A 224 -5.20 8.80 18.46
CA PHE A 224 -4.09 9.71 18.71
C PHE A 224 -4.65 11.14 18.81
N GLU A 225 -4.74 11.71 20.00
CA GLU A 225 -5.36 13.02 20.26
C GLU A 225 -4.42 14.01 20.94
N LYS A 226 -3.26 13.55 21.44
CA LYS A 226 -2.31 14.43 22.12
C LYS A 226 -1.47 15.18 21.09
N ARG A 227 -1.42 16.50 21.20
CA ARG A 227 -0.65 17.37 20.34
C ARG A 227 0.79 17.46 20.83
N PHE A 228 1.71 17.44 19.87
CA PHE A 228 3.12 17.68 20.06
C PHE A 228 3.58 18.69 19.02
N ASP A 229 4.45 19.61 19.43
CA ASP A 229 5.14 20.60 18.62
C ASP A 229 6.58 20.66 19.14
N GLU A 230 7.39 19.72 18.71
CA GLU A 230 8.76 19.51 19.16
C GLU A 230 9.77 20.36 18.38
N ASN A 231 9.38 20.84 17.19
CA ASN A 231 10.18 21.76 16.35
C ASN A 231 9.85 23.23 16.57
N GLN A 232 8.79 23.53 17.36
CA GLN A 232 8.36 24.88 17.78
C GLN A 232 7.90 25.76 16.61
N ASP A 233 7.23 25.17 15.61
CA ASP A 233 6.65 25.90 14.48
C ASP A 233 5.17 26.25 14.67
N ASN A 234 4.60 25.93 15.84
CA ASN A 234 3.19 26.09 16.24
C ASN A 234 2.24 25.13 15.50
N PHE A 235 2.75 24.10 14.80
CA PHE A 235 1.94 23.07 14.17
C PHE A 235 2.11 21.72 14.87
N THR A 236 1.18 20.81 14.65
CA THR A 236 1.25 19.45 15.20
C THR A 236 2.28 18.63 14.43
N ASP A 237 3.26 18.01 15.10
CA ASP A 237 4.28 17.12 14.51
C ASP A 237 3.74 15.78 13.99
N GLY A 238 2.49 15.49 14.22
CA GLY A 238 1.80 14.30 13.74
C GLY A 238 0.32 14.56 13.59
N ALA A 239 -0.29 14.01 12.56
CA ALA A 239 -1.73 14.13 12.40
C ALA A 239 -2.48 13.35 13.48
N LEU A 240 -3.29 14.07 14.25
CA LEU A 240 -4.22 13.48 15.21
C LEU A 240 -5.23 12.62 14.46
N GLN A 241 -5.58 11.46 15.00
CA GLN A 241 -6.49 10.54 14.33
C GLN A 241 -7.39 9.82 15.30
N ASN A 242 -8.65 9.69 14.93
CA ASN A 242 -9.59 8.77 15.54
C ASN A 242 -10.19 7.90 14.43
N ARG A 243 -9.83 6.62 14.41
CA ARG A 243 -10.17 5.71 13.31
C ARG A 243 -10.77 4.43 13.84
N ILE A 244 -11.86 4.02 13.21
CA ILE A 244 -12.47 2.69 13.40
C ILE A 244 -12.59 1.97 12.06
N SER A 245 -12.16 0.72 12.01
CA SER A 245 -12.33 -0.16 10.85
C SER A 245 -12.92 -1.49 11.28
N ILE A 246 -13.98 -1.91 10.61
CA ILE A 246 -14.64 -3.20 10.81
C ILE A 246 -14.51 -3.99 9.51
N PHE A 247 -13.99 -5.21 9.62
CA PHE A 247 -13.82 -6.11 8.50
C PHE A 247 -14.47 -7.45 8.79
N ASN A 248 -15.24 -7.97 7.86
CA ASN A 248 -15.84 -9.30 7.97
C ASN A 248 -15.61 -10.10 6.68
N LYS A 249 -14.93 -11.24 6.77
CA LYS A 249 -14.66 -12.13 5.64
C LYS A 249 -15.29 -13.49 5.87
N TRP A 250 -16.02 -13.97 4.87
CA TRP A 250 -16.65 -15.26 4.83
C TRP A 250 -15.93 -16.17 3.85
N ASN A 251 -15.58 -17.38 4.28
CA ASN A 251 -15.03 -18.42 3.43
C ASN A 251 -15.94 -19.64 3.44
N PHE A 252 -16.15 -20.22 2.28
CA PHE A 252 -17.09 -21.34 2.07
C PHE A 252 -16.31 -22.58 1.62
N VAL A 253 -16.50 -23.70 2.32
CA VAL A 253 -16.02 -25.02 1.89
C VAL A 253 -17.00 -25.56 0.86
N ARG A 254 -16.51 -25.82 -0.34
CA ARG A 254 -17.34 -26.29 -1.46
C ARG A 254 -16.81 -27.60 -2.02
N LYS A 255 -17.66 -28.34 -2.72
CA LYS A 255 -17.24 -29.56 -3.43
C LYS A 255 -16.07 -29.25 -4.36
N GLU A 256 -15.15 -30.18 -4.50
CA GLU A 256 -13.95 -30.07 -5.36
C GLU A 256 -13.03 -28.91 -4.95
N ASN A 257 -13.06 -28.45 -3.69
CA ASN A 257 -12.32 -27.31 -3.17
C ASN A 257 -12.51 -26.02 -3.99
N ARG A 258 -13.67 -25.86 -4.64
CA ARG A 258 -13.98 -24.65 -5.44
C ARG A 258 -13.95 -23.40 -4.57
N GLN A 259 -13.30 -22.37 -5.08
CA GLN A 259 -13.15 -21.11 -4.37
C GLN A 259 -14.49 -20.40 -4.17
N ALA A 260 -14.75 -19.93 -2.96
CA ALA A 260 -15.78 -18.94 -2.67
C ALA A 260 -15.42 -18.18 -1.41
N SER A 261 -15.40 -16.88 -1.53
CA SER A 261 -15.25 -15.97 -0.39
C SER A 261 -15.96 -14.65 -0.67
N PHE A 262 -16.37 -13.99 0.40
CA PHE A 262 -16.96 -12.66 0.38
C PHE A 262 -16.43 -11.87 1.57
N ALA A 263 -16.15 -10.60 1.38
CA ALA A 263 -15.69 -9.72 2.44
C ALA A 263 -16.40 -8.36 2.38
N LEU A 264 -16.63 -7.79 3.55
CA LEU A 264 -17.12 -6.43 3.76
C LEU A 264 -16.16 -5.69 4.68
N ARG A 265 -15.89 -4.43 4.37
CA ARG A 265 -15.14 -3.52 5.22
C ARG A 265 -15.85 -2.18 5.33
N TYR A 266 -15.86 -1.66 6.53
CA TYR A 266 -16.24 -0.28 6.83
C TYR A 266 -15.05 0.41 7.49
N LEU A 267 -14.76 1.65 7.08
CA LEU A 267 -13.75 2.53 7.67
C LEU A 267 -14.34 3.91 7.91
N TYR A 268 -14.17 4.43 9.10
CA TYR A 268 -14.33 5.83 9.43
C TYR A 268 -13.04 6.38 10.02
N GLU A 269 -12.62 7.55 9.57
CA GLU A 269 -11.46 8.27 10.08
C GLU A 269 -11.77 9.76 10.24
N ASP A 270 -11.47 10.31 11.43
CA ASP A 270 -11.38 11.73 11.74
C ASP A 270 -9.89 12.04 11.92
N ARG A 271 -9.34 12.84 11.01
CA ARG A 271 -7.92 13.20 10.96
C ARG A 271 -7.79 14.71 11.04
N PHE A 272 -6.78 15.16 11.78
CA PHE A 272 -6.47 16.57 11.94
C PHE A 272 -4.96 16.81 12.03
N GLY A 273 -4.47 17.84 11.35
CA GLY A 273 -3.17 18.48 11.56
C GLY A 273 -3.31 19.99 11.45
N GLY A 274 -2.49 20.76 12.16
CA GLY A 274 -2.59 22.22 12.11
C GLY A 274 -2.03 22.91 13.33
N GLU A 275 -2.35 24.19 13.47
CA GLU A 275 -1.88 25.01 14.59
C GLU A 275 -2.32 24.45 15.95
N MET A 276 -1.45 24.58 16.95
CA MET A 276 -1.63 24.03 18.29
C MET A 276 -2.92 24.52 19.00
N GLN A 277 -3.40 25.71 18.67
CA GLN A 277 -4.58 26.33 19.28
C GLN A 277 -5.90 25.92 18.61
N TRP A 278 -5.83 25.27 17.42
CA TRP A 278 -7.01 24.92 16.65
C TRP A 278 -7.96 24.01 17.44
N ASN A 279 -9.25 24.21 17.24
CA ASN A 279 -10.30 23.30 17.72
C ASN A 279 -11.44 23.26 16.68
N LYS A 280 -12.41 22.37 16.86
CA LYS A 280 -13.49 22.14 15.87
C LYS A 280 -14.34 23.36 15.54
N SER A 281 -14.34 24.43 16.37
CA SER A 281 -15.05 25.66 16.06
C SER A 281 -14.36 26.49 14.96
N TYR A 282 -13.06 26.27 14.74
CA TYR A 282 -12.28 26.92 13.68
C TYR A 282 -12.30 26.18 12.35
N ARG A 283 -13.00 25.04 12.27
CA ARG A 283 -13.06 24.26 11.03
C ARG A 283 -13.69 25.06 9.88
N GLY A 284 -12.91 25.34 8.84
CA GLY A 284 -13.33 26.17 7.69
C GLY A 284 -13.30 27.68 7.95
N SER A 285 -12.69 28.12 9.08
CA SER A 285 -12.43 29.53 9.33
C SER A 285 -11.04 29.92 8.83
N ASP A 286 -10.83 31.22 8.68
CA ASP A 286 -9.55 31.83 8.31
C ASP A 286 -8.79 32.44 9.53
N ILE A 287 -9.13 32.00 10.76
CA ILE A 287 -8.57 32.55 12.01
C ILE A 287 -7.40 31.70 12.49
N ILE A 288 -7.61 30.41 12.68
CA ILE A 288 -6.59 29.42 13.11
C ILE A 288 -6.56 28.31 12.07
N TYR A 289 -5.39 28.05 11.50
CA TYR A 289 -5.24 27.08 10.42
C TYR A 289 -5.31 25.64 10.92
N GLY A 290 -6.01 24.82 10.15
CA GLY A 290 -6.06 23.38 10.37
C GLY A 290 -6.58 22.62 9.18
N GLU A 291 -6.00 21.45 8.95
CA GLU A 291 -6.41 20.47 7.95
C GLU A 291 -7.23 19.40 8.64
N SER A 292 -8.55 19.47 8.46
CA SER A 292 -9.51 18.56 9.12
C SER A 292 -10.19 17.69 8.07
N ILE A 293 -9.98 16.38 8.15
CA ILE A 293 -10.37 15.41 7.12
C ILE A 293 -11.25 14.33 7.75
N TYR A 294 -12.51 14.25 7.28
CA TYR A 294 -13.43 13.16 7.62
C TYR A 294 -13.57 12.21 6.44
N THR A 295 -13.28 10.95 6.66
CA THR A 295 -13.35 9.89 5.66
C THR A 295 -14.35 8.82 6.07
N ASN A 296 -15.29 8.49 5.17
CA ASN A 296 -16.17 7.32 5.27
C ASN A 296 -15.91 6.40 4.07
N ARG A 297 -15.72 5.11 4.34
CA ARG A 297 -15.44 4.15 3.30
C ARG A 297 -16.16 2.83 3.53
N VAL A 298 -16.75 2.30 2.47
CA VAL A 298 -17.38 0.97 2.44
C VAL A 298 -16.78 0.17 1.29
N GLU A 299 -16.37 -1.05 1.57
CA GLU A 299 -15.83 -1.97 0.56
C GLU A 299 -16.54 -3.31 0.65
N ALA A 300 -16.83 -3.88 -0.52
CA ALA A 300 -17.35 -5.24 -0.65
C ALA A 300 -16.57 -5.95 -1.76
N PHE A 301 -16.06 -7.15 -1.50
CA PHE A 301 -15.31 -7.88 -2.51
C PHE A 301 -15.39 -9.39 -2.28
N GLY A 302 -15.12 -10.14 -3.34
CA GLY A 302 -15.17 -11.58 -3.26
C GLY A 302 -14.74 -12.30 -4.51
N VAL A 303 -14.67 -13.61 -4.39
CA VAL A 303 -14.38 -14.54 -5.46
C VAL A 303 -15.40 -15.69 -5.45
N TYR A 304 -15.82 -16.10 -6.62
CA TYR A 304 -16.71 -17.23 -6.81
C TYR A 304 -16.29 -18.06 -8.01
N GLN A 305 -15.90 -19.31 -7.77
CA GLN A 305 -15.66 -20.29 -8.82
C GLN A 305 -16.96 -21.00 -9.16
N TRP A 306 -17.37 -20.93 -10.41
CA TRP A 306 -18.65 -21.50 -10.87
C TRP A 306 -18.64 -23.03 -10.83
N PRO A 307 -19.75 -23.67 -10.47
CA PRO A 307 -19.88 -25.13 -10.40
C PRO A 307 -20.06 -25.74 -11.80
N LEU A 308 -19.16 -25.39 -12.72
CA LEU A 308 -19.16 -25.87 -14.10
C LEU A 308 -18.04 -26.89 -14.30
N LYS A 309 -18.07 -27.63 -15.40
CA LYS A 309 -17.00 -28.54 -15.81
C LYS A 309 -15.71 -27.78 -16.13
N GLU A 310 -15.84 -26.62 -16.74
CA GLU A 310 -14.76 -25.70 -16.99
C GLU A 310 -14.45 -24.88 -15.76
N ASN A 311 -13.18 -24.53 -15.57
CA ASN A 311 -12.73 -23.70 -14.46
C ASN A 311 -13.00 -22.21 -14.78
N ILE A 312 -14.18 -21.72 -14.40
CA ILE A 312 -14.58 -20.32 -14.57
C ILE A 312 -14.66 -19.68 -13.21
N ILE A 313 -13.95 -18.55 -13.05
CA ILE A 313 -13.85 -17.82 -11.79
C ILE A 313 -14.28 -16.37 -12.02
N THR A 314 -15.17 -15.88 -11.17
CA THR A 314 -15.55 -14.46 -11.12
C THR A 314 -14.98 -13.82 -9.86
N GLN A 315 -14.30 -12.72 -10.02
CA GLN A 315 -13.83 -11.83 -8.96
C GLN A 315 -14.59 -10.50 -9.08
N PHE A 316 -14.94 -9.91 -7.96
CA PHE A 316 -15.62 -8.62 -7.94
C PHE A 316 -15.19 -7.79 -6.75
N SER A 317 -15.18 -6.48 -6.92
CA SER A 317 -15.05 -5.52 -5.83
C SER A 317 -15.91 -4.28 -6.08
N TYR A 318 -16.42 -3.73 -5.01
CA TYR A 318 -17.07 -2.43 -4.98
C TYR A 318 -16.50 -1.64 -3.82
N ASN A 319 -16.11 -0.41 -4.08
CA ASN A 319 -15.75 0.53 -3.04
C ASN A 319 -16.52 1.85 -3.19
N PHE A 320 -16.88 2.39 -2.06
CA PHE A 320 -17.47 3.70 -1.89
C PHE A 320 -16.58 4.47 -0.92
N HIS A 321 -16.16 5.67 -1.33
CA HIS A 321 -15.37 6.58 -0.52
C HIS A 321 -16.04 7.95 -0.54
N ASP A 322 -16.26 8.50 0.65
CA ASP A 322 -16.80 9.84 0.87
C ASP A 322 -15.84 10.60 1.77
N GLN A 323 -15.43 11.77 1.31
CA GLN A 323 -14.50 12.64 2.00
C GLN A 323 -15.09 14.02 2.19
N ASN A 324 -14.94 14.55 3.40
CA ASN A 324 -15.30 15.92 3.76
C ASN A 324 -14.12 16.54 4.51
N SER A 325 -13.42 17.45 3.85
CA SER A 325 -12.20 18.05 4.35
C SER A 325 -12.27 19.57 4.33
N PHE A 326 -11.45 20.18 5.18
CA PHE A 326 -11.10 21.59 5.11
C PHE A 326 -9.59 21.71 5.25
N TYR A 327 -8.98 22.46 4.36
CA TYR A 327 -7.58 22.88 4.39
C TYR A 327 -7.57 24.38 4.69
N GLY A 328 -7.41 24.74 5.98
CA GLY A 328 -7.72 26.10 6.44
C GLY A 328 -9.19 26.44 6.20
N ASN A 329 -9.45 27.46 5.39
CA ASN A 329 -10.79 27.88 4.96
C ASN A 329 -11.25 27.26 3.62
N ASN A 330 -10.39 26.47 2.93
CA ASN A 330 -10.73 25.82 1.66
C ASN A 330 -11.44 24.49 1.90
N PRO A 331 -12.72 24.34 1.50
CA PRO A 331 -13.43 23.09 1.59
C PRO A 331 -13.02 22.14 0.45
N PHE A 332 -12.85 20.87 0.76
CA PHE A 332 -12.77 19.80 -0.22
C PHE A 332 -13.73 18.67 0.13
N THR A 333 -14.70 18.45 -0.73
CA THR A 333 -15.66 17.35 -0.61
C THR A 333 -15.58 16.49 -1.86
N ALA A 334 -15.47 15.17 -1.66
CA ALA A 334 -15.36 14.26 -2.78
C ALA A 334 -16.10 12.93 -2.52
N THR A 335 -16.72 12.40 -3.54
CA THR A 335 -17.35 11.08 -3.56
C THR A 335 -16.78 10.24 -4.68
N GLN A 336 -16.25 9.08 -4.35
CA GLN A 336 -15.77 8.09 -5.33
C GLN A 336 -16.50 6.76 -5.17
N LYS A 337 -16.92 6.17 -6.30
CA LYS A 337 -17.47 4.81 -6.37
C LYS A 337 -16.74 4.03 -7.45
N VAL A 338 -16.17 2.89 -7.11
CA VAL A 338 -15.51 2.03 -8.09
C VAL A 338 -16.10 0.63 -8.00
N LEU A 339 -16.65 0.17 -9.12
CA LEU A 339 -17.06 -1.21 -9.33
C LEU A 339 -16.05 -1.88 -10.24
N PHE A 340 -15.51 -3.00 -9.81
CA PHE A 340 -14.67 -3.88 -10.62
C PHE A 340 -15.27 -5.27 -10.65
N MET A 341 -15.29 -5.86 -11.83
CA MET A 341 -15.70 -7.24 -12.03
C MET A 341 -14.81 -7.88 -13.10
N GLN A 342 -14.34 -9.08 -12.82
CA GLN A 342 -13.52 -9.87 -13.72
C GLN A 342 -13.99 -11.31 -13.72
N THR A 343 -14.24 -11.85 -14.91
CA THR A 343 -14.54 -13.27 -15.07
C THR A 343 -13.53 -13.88 -16.02
N PHE A 344 -12.89 -14.97 -15.61
CA PHE A 344 -11.90 -15.64 -16.42
C PHE A 344 -12.08 -17.15 -16.40
N TRP A 345 -11.73 -17.74 -17.50
CA TRP A 345 -11.59 -19.16 -17.72
C TRP A 345 -10.13 -19.56 -17.65
N ASP A 346 -9.85 -20.67 -17.00
CA ASP A 346 -8.52 -21.20 -16.76
C ASP A 346 -8.47 -22.68 -17.09
N ARG A 347 -7.51 -23.08 -17.97
CA ARG A 347 -7.39 -24.48 -18.38
C ARG A 347 -5.96 -24.83 -18.76
N LYS A 348 -5.54 -26.01 -18.30
CA LYS A 348 -4.26 -26.59 -18.65
C LYS A 348 -4.39 -27.54 -19.86
N PHE A 349 -3.53 -27.34 -20.87
CA PHE A 349 -3.40 -28.16 -22.08
C PHE A 349 -1.95 -28.65 -22.18
N GLY A 350 -1.67 -29.86 -21.72
CA GLY A 350 -0.30 -30.38 -21.67
C GLY A 350 0.60 -29.45 -20.85
N ASN A 351 1.60 -28.84 -21.52
CA ASN A 351 2.56 -27.90 -20.91
C ASN A 351 2.09 -26.44 -20.97
N HIS A 352 0.95 -26.15 -21.57
CA HIS A 352 0.35 -24.83 -21.65
C HIS A 352 -0.72 -24.65 -20.57
N ASP A 353 -0.70 -23.50 -19.92
CA ASP A 353 -1.65 -23.13 -18.89
C ASP A 353 -2.30 -21.79 -19.29
N LEU A 354 -3.44 -21.91 -19.99
CA LEU A 354 -4.14 -20.83 -20.65
C LEU A 354 -5.18 -20.21 -19.71
N THR A 355 -5.14 -18.88 -19.61
CA THR A 355 -6.14 -18.07 -18.89
C THR A 355 -6.68 -17.01 -19.85
N ALA A 356 -7.99 -16.90 -19.98
CA ALA A 356 -8.64 -15.86 -20.79
C ALA A 356 -9.82 -15.26 -20.01
N GLY A 357 -10.02 -13.95 -20.11
CA GLY A 357 -11.05 -13.32 -19.33
C GLY A 357 -11.53 -11.97 -19.84
N LEU A 358 -12.63 -11.53 -19.25
CA LEU A 358 -13.26 -10.23 -19.48
C LEU A 358 -13.28 -9.44 -18.17
N THR A 359 -13.12 -8.13 -18.27
CA THR A 359 -13.13 -7.23 -17.13
C THR A 359 -14.02 -6.02 -17.38
N LEU A 360 -14.61 -5.53 -16.32
CA LEU A 360 -15.34 -4.27 -16.26
C LEU A 360 -14.85 -3.50 -15.04
N LYS A 361 -14.32 -2.28 -15.25
CA LYS A 361 -14.09 -1.29 -14.19
C LYS A 361 -14.99 -0.09 -14.49
N ARG A 362 -15.80 0.33 -13.52
CA ARG A 362 -16.61 1.54 -13.62
C ARG A 362 -16.29 2.47 -12.47
N THR A 363 -15.72 3.61 -12.79
CA THR A 363 -15.42 4.67 -11.82
C THR A 363 -16.44 5.78 -11.93
N PHE A 364 -16.96 6.21 -10.80
CA PHE A 364 -17.68 7.47 -10.62
C PHE A 364 -16.87 8.32 -9.66
N TYR A 365 -16.61 9.57 -10.03
CA TYR A 365 -15.91 10.53 -9.20
C TYR A 365 -16.56 11.90 -9.30
N ASP A 366 -16.75 12.55 -8.16
CA ASP A 366 -17.39 13.86 -8.02
C ASP A 366 -16.73 14.62 -6.87
N ASP A 367 -16.30 15.85 -7.11
CA ASP A 367 -15.74 16.72 -6.09
C ASP A 367 -16.18 18.18 -6.30
N ASN A 368 -15.75 19.08 -5.44
CA ASN A 368 -16.04 20.50 -5.54
C ASN A 368 -14.91 21.32 -6.17
N THR A 369 -14.00 20.69 -6.93
CA THR A 369 -12.87 21.35 -7.60
C THR A 369 -13.17 21.59 -9.10
N PRO A 370 -12.34 22.41 -9.79
CA PRO A 370 -12.46 22.57 -11.25
C PRO A 370 -12.33 21.24 -12.03
N GLY A 371 -11.75 20.19 -11.44
CA GLY A 371 -11.57 18.87 -12.08
C GLY A 371 -12.87 18.15 -12.41
N THR A 372 -13.97 18.50 -11.76
CA THR A 372 -15.31 17.95 -12.04
C THR A 372 -16.30 19.02 -12.48
N LEU A 373 -15.82 20.15 -13.00
CA LEU A 373 -16.67 21.16 -13.63
C LEU A 373 -16.69 21.03 -15.16
N SER A 374 -17.84 21.33 -15.78
CA SER A 374 -17.93 21.51 -17.22
C SER A 374 -17.32 22.87 -17.64
N ALA A 375 -17.14 23.07 -18.94
CA ALA A 375 -16.71 24.36 -19.50
C ALA A 375 -17.65 25.53 -19.13
N GLU A 376 -18.90 25.25 -18.84
CA GLU A 376 -19.91 26.24 -18.40
C GLU A 376 -19.94 26.44 -16.88
N GLY A 377 -18.99 25.81 -16.12
CA GLY A 377 -18.89 25.91 -14.67
C GLY A 377 -19.94 25.12 -13.89
N MET A 378 -20.67 24.20 -14.55
CA MET A 378 -21.64 23.34 -13.89
C MET A 378 -20.97 22.04 -13.41
N ASN A 379 -21.48 21.47 -12.33
CA ASN A 379 -20.98 20.17 -11.83
C ASN A 379 -21.14 19.07 -12.90
N ALA A 380 -20.05 18.43 -13.27
CA ALA A 380 -19.95 17.39 -14.29
C ALA A 380 -19.15 16.18 -13.78
N PRO A 381 -19.74 15.34 -12.91
CA PRO A 381 -19.06 14.19 -12.34
C PRO A 381 -18.45 13.28 -13.38
N MET A 382 -17.23 12.84 -13.15
CA MET A 382 -16.53 11.91 -14.04
C MET A 382 -17.16 10.51 -13.96
N LYS A 383 -17.43 9.92 -15.11
CA LYS A 383 -17.95 8.56 -15.26
C LYS A 383 -17.09 7.83 -16.29
N SER A 384 -16.20 6.96 -15.84
CA SER A 384 -15.28 6.21 -16.69
C SER A 384 -15.56 4.69 -16.59
N PRO A 385 -16.34 4.13 -17.54
CA PRO A 385 -16.42 2.68 -17.73
C PRO A 385 -15.26 2.20 -18.62
N ILE A 386 -14.47 1.24 -18.14
CA ILE A 386 -13.40 0.58 -18.89
C ILE A 386 -13.78 -0.89 -19.07
N PHE A 387 -13.88 -1.35 -20.32
CA PHE A 387 -14.10 -2.74 -20.66
C PHE A 387 -12.78 -3.35 -21.12
N GLY A 388 -12.39 -4.48 -20.55
CA GLY A 388 -11.15 -5.17 -20.91
C GLY A 388 -11.38 -6.62 -21.29
N ALA A 389 -10.55 -7.10 -22.20
CA ALA A 389 -10.39 -8.53 -22.51
C ALA A 389 -8.93 -8.90 -22.45
N PHE A 390 -8.61 -10.05 -21.89
CA PHE A 390 -7.23 -10.51 -21.80
C PHE A 390 -7.10 -12.01 -22.06
N VAL A 391 -5.92 -12.38 -22.54
CA VAL A 391 -5.49 -13.77 -22.69
C VAL A 391 -4.05 -13.89 -22.22
N GLN A 392 -3.73 -14.97 -21.54
CA GLN A 392 -2.39 -15.27 -21.05
C GLN A 392 -2.13 -16.76 -21.17
N ASP A 393 -0.97 -17.14 -21.69
CA ASP A 393 -0.48 -18.51 -21.72
C ASP A 393 0.83 -18.63 -20.95
N GLN A 394 0.86 -19.52 -19.97
CA GLN A 394 2.09 -19.92 -19.30
C GLN A 394 2.52 -21.27 -19.86
N TRP A 395 3.57 -21.27 -20.67
CA TRP A 395 4.13 -22.43 -21.34
C TRP A 395 5.35 -22.97 -20.55
N GLU A 396 5.23 -24.16 -19.99
CA GLU A 396 6.32 -24.93 -19.40
C GLU A 396 7.11 -25.59 -20.57
N VAL A 397 8.05 -24.83 -21.19
CA VAL A 397 8.84 -25.32 -22.35
C VAL A 397 9.60 -26.60 -21.99
N ASN A 398 10.17 -26.63 -20.79
CA ASN A 398 10.79 -27.81 -20.16
C ASN A 398 10.91 -27.53 -18.64
N GLU A 399 11.47 -28.47 -17.87
CA GLU A 399 11.64 -28.38 -16.44
C GLU A 399 12.41 -27.12 -15.96
N LYS A 400 13.30 -26.59 -16.82
CA LYS A 400 14.15 -25.43 -16.51
C LYS A 400 13.60 -24.11 -17.03
N ASN A 401 12.76 -24.15 -18.06
CA ASN A 401 12.29 -22.95 -18.77
C ASN A 401 10.78 -22.85 -18.75
N THR A 402 10.28 -21.70 -18.32
CA THR A 402 8.87 -21.33 -18.40
C THR A 402 8.76 -19.96 -19.09
N VAL A 403 7.89 -19.87 -20.07
CA VAL A 403 7.56 -18.64 -20.81
C VAL A 403 6.13 -18.25 -20.49
N LEU A 404 5.86 -16.97 -20.34
CA LEU A 404 4.54 -16.42 -20.23
C LEU A 404 4.34 -15.34 -21.29
N LEU A 405 3.29 -15.52 -22.07
CA LEU A 405 2.81 -14.54 -23.04
C LEU A 405 1.45 -14.04 -22.59
N GLY A 406 1.28 -12.75 -22.50
CA GLY A 406 0.03 -12.11 -22.12
C GLY A 406 -0.32 -10.96 -23.06
N TYR A 407 -1.59 -10.80 -23.33
CA TYR A 407 -2.11 -9.69 -24.07
C TYR A 407 -3.45 -9.24 -23.49
N ARG A 408 -3.60 -7.94 -23.33
CA ARG A 408 -4.83 -7.30 -22.86
C ARG A 408 -5.19 -6.14 -23.78
N MET A 409 -6.47 -5.96 -23.98
CA MET A 409 -7.07 -4.85 -24.68
C MET A 409 -8.14 -4.23 -23.77
N ASP A 410 -7.99 -2.94 -23.49
CA ASP A 410 -8.97 -2.15 -22.73
C ASP A 410 -9.58 -1.11 -23.64
N TYR A 411 -10.88 -0.86 -23.48
CA TYR A 411 -11.61 0.20 -24.16
C TYR A 411 -12.15 1.20 -23.14
N ASP A 412 -11.76 2.45 -23.29
CA ASP A 412 -12.31 3.61 -22.59
C ASP A 412 -13.01 4.55 -23.58
N LYS A 413 -14.10 5.17 -23.17
CA LYS A 413 -14.90 6.01 -24.07
C LYS A 413 -14.14 7.25 -24.59
N VAL A 414 -13.26 7.82 -23.76
CA VAL A 414 -12.47 9.04 -24.06
C VAL A 414 -11.19 8.70 -24.80
N HIS A 415 -10.51 7.65 -24.36
CA HIS A 415 -9.15 7.31 -24.81
C HIS A 415 -9.10 6.13 -25.80
N HIS A 416 -10.29 5.61 -26.18
CA HIS A 416 -10.45 4.49 -27.10
C HIS A 416 -9.72 3.22 -26.66
N THR A 417 -9.13 2.50 -27.59
CA THR A 417 -8.51 1.20 -27.32
C THR A 417 -7.06 1.35 -26.86
N VAL A 418 -6.73 0.69 -25.76
CA VAL A 418 -5.37 0.58 -25.21
C VAL A 418 -4.93 -0.88 -25.20
N HIS A 419 -3.73 -1.14 -25.71
CA HIS A 419 -3.13 -2.47 -25.82
C HIS A 419 -2.01 -2.65 -24.79
N SER A 420 -2.02 -3.76 -24.08
CA SER A 420 -1.05 -4.08 -23.03
C SER A 420 -0.44 -5.47 -23.21
N PRO A 421 0.54 -5.63 -24.12
CA PRO A 421 1.30 -6.87 -24.28
C PRO A 421 2.23 -7.09 -23.08
N ARG A 422 2.50 -8.38 -22.79
CA ARG A 422 3.44 -8.81 -21.75
C ARG A 422 4.17 -10.07 -22.18
N PHE A 423 5.45 -10.12 -21.85
CA PHE A 423 6.31 -11.27 -21.95
C PHE A 423 7.02 -11.52 -20.62
N ALA A 424 7.10 -12.78 -20.20
CA ALA A 424 7.96 -13.15 -19.07
C ALA A 424 8.65 -14.49 -19.38
N TRP A 425 9.90 -14.59 -18.99
CA TRP A 425 10.70 -15.81 -19.11
C TRP A 425 11.39 -16.10 -17.80
N LYS A 426 11.31 -17.36 -17.38
CA LYS A 426 12.01 -17.89 -16.22
C LYS A 426 12.94 -19.01 -16.67
N PHE A 427 14.18 -18.94 -16.19
CA PHE A 427 15.18 -19.98 -16.33
C PHE A 427 15.69 -20.43 -14.96
N SER A 428 15.54 -21.71 -14.63
CA SER A 428 16.01 -22.32 -13.38
C SER A 428 16.83 -23.56 -13.74
N PRO A 429 18.15 -23.42 -13.96
CA PRO A 429 19.01 -24.55 -14.32
C PRO A 429 19.08 -25.60 -13.22
N ASN A 430 18.90 -25.20 -11.95
CA ASN A 430 18.88 -26.02 -10.77
C ASN A 430 18.11 -25.30 -9.62
N PRO A 431 17.85 -25.93 -8.46
CA PRO A 431 17.09 -25.33 -7.36
C PRO A 431 17.73 -24.11 -6.70
N TYR A 432 19.01 -23.85 -6.95
CA TYR A 432 19.77 -22.76 -6.33
C TYR A 432 19.78 -21.49 -7.16
N HIS A 433 19.54 -21.57 -8.46
CA HIS A 433 19.63 -20.46 -9.40
C HIS A 433 18.30 -20.26 -10.11
N THR A 434 17.81 -19.04 -10.11
CA THR A 434 16.61 -18.67 -10.90
C THR A 434 16.83 -17.30 -11.52
N LEU A 435 16.75 -17.23 -12.83
CA LEU A 435 16.75 -15.99 -13.61
C LEU A 435 15.33 -15.75 -14.14
N ARG A 436 14.85 -14.52 -14.05
CA ARG A 436 13.57 -14.09 -14.64
C ARG A 436 13.76 -12.82 -15.41
N PHE A 437 13.18 -12.77 -16.59
CA PHE A 437 13.07 -11.56 -17.38
C PHE A 437 11.60 -11.26 -17.62
N ASN A 438 11.17 -10.02 -17.37
CA ASN A 438 9.81 -9.56 -17.60
C ASN A 438 9.86 -8.31 -18.47
N PHE A 439 8.97 -8.23 -19.45
CA PHE A 439 8.76 -7.08 -20.30
C PHE A 439 7.28 -6.85 -20.50
N GLY A 440 6.84 -5.59 -20.50
CA GLY A 440 5.44 -5.27 -20.75
C GLY A 440 5.21 -3.78 -20.85
N THR A 441 3.99 -3.43 -21.22
CA THR A 441 3.54 -2.04 -21.26
C THR A 441 2.56 -1.76 -20.12
N GLY A 442 2.47 -0.50 -19.73
CA GLY A 442 1.53 -0.01 -18.74
C GLY A 442 0.82 1.24 -19.25
N PHE A 443 -0.38 1.48 -18.72
CA PHE A 443 -1.12 2.72 -18.96
C PHE A 443 -1.90 3.14 -17.73
N ARG A 444 -2.24 4.44 -17.65
CA ARG A 444 -3.11 5.00 -16.64
C ARG A 444 -4.01 6.07 -17.23
N VAL A 445 -5.30 5.96 -16.93
CA VAL A 445 -6.27 7.03 -17.13
C VAL A 445 -6.25 7.91 -15.89
N VAL A 446 -5.89 9.17 -16.05
CA VAL A 446 -5.57 10.06 -14.93
C VAL A 446 -6.79 10.75 -14.37
N ASN A 447 -6.82 10.88 -13.05
CA ASN A 447 -7.67 11.78 -12.30
C ASN A 447 -6.79 12.64 -11.38
N LEU A 448 -6.46 13.85 -11.82
CA LEU A 448 -5.46 14.72 -11.18
C LEU A 448 -5.79 15.08 -9.73
N PHE A 449 -7.04 15.47 -9.48
CA PHE A 449 -7.38 16.08 -8.20
C PHE A 449 -7.48 15.08 -7.05
N THR A 450 -7.66 13.80 -7.36
CA THR A 450 -7.62 12.73 -6.35
C THR A 450 -6.21 12.27 -6.03
N GLU A 451 -5.25 12.56 -6.89
CA GLU A 451 -3.92 11.98 -6.87
C GLU A 451 -2.86 12.95 -6.37
N ASP A 452 -3.07 14.26 -6.55
CA ASP A 452 -2.14 15.29 -6.11
C ASP A 452 -2.70 16.10 -4.94
N HIS A 453 -2.22 15.77 -3.74
CA HIS A 453 -2.65 16.43 -2.51
C HIS A 453 -2.22 17.91 -2.45
N ALA A 454 -1.13 18.29 -3.09
CA ALA A 454 -0.67 19.68 -3.15
C ALA A 454 -1.68 20.60 -3.86
N ALA A 455 -2.46 20.06 -4.79
CA ALA A 455 -3.55 20.76 -5.45
C ALA A 455 -4.74 21.07 -4.52
N LEU A 456 -4.87 20.34 -3.41
CA LEU A 456 -6.01 20.46 -2.49
C LEU A 456 -5.79 21.51 -1.39
N THR A 457 -4.56 21.91 -1.12
CA THR A 457 -4.26 22.87 -0.04
C THR A 457 -4.74 24.29 -0.34
N GLY A 458 -5.09 24.57 -1.61
CA GLY A 458 -5.67 25.86 -2.02
C GLY A 458 -4.70 27.03 -2.01
N SER A 459 -3.42 26.78 -1.69
CA SER A 459 -2.37 27.84 -1.71
C SER A 459 -1.97 28.22 -3.13
N ARG A 460 -2.30 27.41 -4.14
CA ARG A 460 -2.01 27.66 -5.54
C ARG A 460 -3.20 27.35 -6.43
N GLU A 461 -3.42 28.18 -7.45
CA GLU A 461 -4.43 27.95 -8.49
C GLU A 461 -4.01 26.73 -9.33
N VAL A 462 -4.95 25.77 -9.52
CA VAL A 462 -4.72 24.65 -10.40
C VAL A 462 -5.16 24.97 -11.82
N VAL A 463 -4.24 24.87 -12.77
CA VAL A 463 -4.48 25.10 -14.20
C VAL A 463 -4.22 23.81 -14.96
N ILE A 464 -5.19 23.39 -15.77
CA ILE A 464 -5.04 22.29 -16.75
C ILE A 464 -4.81 22.93 -18.11
N GLN A 465 -3.60 22.82 -18.65
CA GLN A 465 -3.21 23.57 -19.85
C GLN A 465 -3.73 22.93 -21.14
N SER A 466 -3.81 21.59 -21.20
CA SER A 466 -4.26 20.86 -22.37
C SER A 466 -5.15 19.66 -22.03
N ASP A 467 -5.77 19.03 -23.04
CA ASP A 467 -6.45 17.76 -22.85
C ASP A 467 -5.47 16.69 -22.40
N LEU A 468 -5.67 16.16 -21.19
CA LEU A 468 -4.79 15.17 -20.61
C LEU A 468 -4.99 13.80 -21.27
N LYS A 469 -3.93 13.26 -21.84
CA LYS A 469 -3.89 11.94 -22.49
C LYS A 469 -3.53 10.86 -21.46
N PRO A 470 -3.92 9.60 -21.69
CA PRO A 470 -3.49 8.51 -20.81
C PRO A 470 -1.97 8.42 -20.74
N GLU A 471 -1.45 8.25 -19.56
CA GLU A 471 -0.03 7.97 -19.40
C GLU A 471 0.28 6.59 -19.95
N ARG A 472 1.47 6.44 -20.53
CA ARG A 472 1.93 5.19 -21.15
C ARG A 472 3.38 4.91 -20.81
N SER A 473 3.66 3.65 -20.50
CA SER A 473 5.02 3.21 -20.21
C SER A 473 5.35 1.88 -20.86
N VAL A 474 6.65 1.67 -21.05
CA VAL A 474 7.27 0.39 -21.41
C VAL A 474 8.23 0.02 -20.30
N ASN A 475 8.13 -1.21 -19.82
CA ASN A 475 8.88 -1.69 -18.67
C ASN A 475 9.69 -2.95 -19.01
N GLY A 476 10.92 -3.02 -18.53
CA GLY A 476 11.75 -4.22 -18.50
C GLY A 476 12.29 -4.47 -17.09
N ASN A 477 12.26 -5.73 -16.65
CA ASN A 477 12.79 -6.15 -15.36
C ASN A 477 13.56 -7.46 -15.51
N LEU A 478 14.77 -7.52 -14.96
CA LEU A 478 15.60 -8.71 -14.85
C LEU A 478 15.80 -9.03 -13.38
N ASN A 479 15.43 -10.24 -12.95
CA ASN A 479 15.57 -10.69 -11.57
C ASN A 479 16.42 -11.96 -11.52
N TYR A 480 17.38 -12.03 -10.61
CA TYR A 480 18.22 -13.19 -10.37
C TYR A 480 18.23 -13.57 -8.89
N ILE A 481 17.85 -14.80 -8.61
CA ILE A 481 17.89 -15.38 -7.27
C ILE A 481 19.00 -16.42 -7.21
N TRP A 482 19.88 -16.28 -6.23
CA TRP A 482 20.92 -17.24 -5.93
C TRP A 482 20.86 -17.67 -4.47
N LYS A 483 20.66 -18.97 -4.26
CA LYS A 483 20.63 -19.62 -2.94
C LYS A 483 21.98 -20.30 -2.72
N ILE A 484 22.78 -19.80 -1.82
CA ILE A 484 24.13 -20.27 -1.53
C ILE A 484 24.08 -21.14 -0.28
N PRO A 485 24.33 -22.45 -0.36
CA PRO A 485 24.48 -23.29 0.82
C PRO A 485 25.71 -22.89 1.63
N ALA A 486 25.55 -22.65 2.92
CA ALA A 486 26.62 -22.25 3.84
C ALA A 486 26.59 -23.15 5.09
N GLY A 487 27.13 -24.36 4.96
CA GLY A 487 27.04 -25.38 5.99
C GLY A 487 25.60 -25.82 6.26
N LYS A 488 25.13 -25.60 7.51
CA LYS A 488 23.71 -25.85 7.89
C LYS A 488 22.78 -24.68 7.58
N SER A 489 23.28 -23.62 6.96
CA SER A 489 22.59 -22.37 6.70
C SER A 489 22.43 -22.13 5.20
N LEU A 490 21.61 -21.16 4.83
CA LEU A 490 21.38 -20.74 3.45
C LEU A 490 21.51 -19.21 3.38
N ILE A 491 22.33 -18.72 2.45
CA ILE A 491 22.34 -17.32 2.06
C ILE A 491 21.44 -17.18 0.85
N ASN A 492 20.46 -16.28 0.90
CA ASN A 492 19.61 -15.98 -0.23
C ASN A 492 19.97 -14.60 -0.77
N LEU A 493 20.41 -14.55 -2.03
CA LEU A 493 20.64 -13.32 -2.77
C LEU A 493 19.52 -13.16 -3.78
N ASP A 494 18.86 -11.98 -3.79
CA ASP A 494 17.83 -11.62 -4.74
C ASP A 494 18.19 -10.26 -5.35
N ALA A 495 18.66 -10.27 -6.59
CA ALA A 495 19.08 -9.09 -7.33
C ALA A 495 18.09 -8.78 -8.45
N SER A 496 17.74 -7.53 -8.63
CA SER A 496 16.87 -7.07 -9.72
C SER A 496 17.46 -5.83 -10.38
N ALA A 497 17.33 -5.75 -11.70
CA ALA A 497 17.56 -4.54 -12.49
C ALA A 497 16.29 -4.20 -13.26
N PHE A 498 15.91 -2.93 -13.28
CA PHE A 498 14.67 -2.48 -13.92
C PHE A 498 14.89 -1.21 -14.74
N TYR A 499 14.06 -1.07 -15.75
CA TYR A 499 14.00 0.10 -16.61
C TYR A 499 12.57 0.36 -17.03
N THR A 500 12.08 1.58 -16.79
CA THR A 500 10.75 2.04 -17.21
C THR A 500 10.92 3.31 -18.03
N TYR A 501 10.35 3.31 -19.23
CA TYR A 501 10.28 4.45 -20.12
C TYR A 501 8.82 4.93 -20.23
N PHE A 502 8.58 6.20 -19.95
CA PHE A 502 7.28 6.85 -20.13
C PHE A 502 7.30 7.63 -21.43
N SER A 503 6.44 7.27 -22.36
CA SER A 503 6.22 8.00 -23.62
C SER A 503 5.19 9.12 -23.49
N ASN A 504 4.34 9.07 -22.48
CA ASN A 504 3.49 10.14 -22.00
C ASN A 504 3.40 10.05 -20.49
N LYS A 505 3.61 11.16 -19.82
CA LYS A 505 3.42 11.35 -18.37
C LYS A 505 2.69 12.69 -18.17
N ILE A 506 1.84 12.76 -17.17
CA ILE A 506 1.27 14.04 -16.75
C ILE A 506 2.18 14.60 -15.68
N VAL A 507 2.54 15.85 -15.84
CA VAL A 507 3.45 16.55 -14.95
C VAL A 507 2.81 17.84 -14.44
N GLY A 508 3.02 18.12 -13.16
CA GLY A 508 2.72 19.41 -12.56
C GLY A 508 3.96 20.30 -12.62
N ASP A 509 3.82 21.48 -13.19
CA ASP A 509 4.84 22.53 -13.13
C ASP A 509 4.55 23.39 -11.89
N PHE A 510 5.46 23.31 -10.95
CA PHE A 510 5.44 24.05 -9.69
C PHE A 510 6.40 25.25 -9.68
N ASP A 511 7.22 25.40 -10.74
CA ASP A 511 8.36 26.28 -10.79
C ASP A 511 8.10 27.54 -11.64
N THR A 512 7.27 27.44 -12.70
CA THR A 512 7.03 28.54 -13.65
C THR A 512 6.25 29.70 -13.03
N ASP A 513 5.23 29.41 -12.22
CA ASP A 513 4.42 30.43 -11.53
C ASP A 513 4.22 30.02 -10.06
N PRO A 514 4.77 30.77 -9.09
CA PRO A 514 4.65 30.42 -7.69
C PRO A 514 3.21 30.45 -7.15
N SER A 515 2.28 31.09 -7.86
CA SER A 515 0.85 31.11 -7.50
C SER A 515 0.03 29.99 -8.14
N LYS A 516 0.64 29.16 -9.01
CA LYS A 516 -0.07 28.14 -9.80
C LYS A 516 0.60 26.78 -9.71
N ILE A 517 -0.20 25.76 -9.98
CA ILE A 517 0.23 24.42 -10.35
C ILE A 517 -0.33 24.15 -11.75
N ILE A 518 0.55 24.06 -12.74
CA ILE A 518 0.15 23.91 -14.15
C ILE A 518 0.33 22.45 -14.54
N TYR A 519 -0.78 21.73 -14.79
CA TYR A 519 -0.76 20.35 -15.26
C TYR A 519 -0.85 20.26 -16.77
N ASP A 520 0.06 19.50 -17.36
CA ASP A 520 0.06 19.20 -18.80
C ASP A 520 0.65 17.81 -19.09
N ASN A 521 0.46 17.35 -20.33
CA ASN A 521 1.18 16.20 -20.84
C ASN A 521 2.66 16.55 -21.00
N LEU A 522 3.55 15.67 -20.56
CA LEU A 522 4.99 15.86 -20.68
C LEU A 522 5.38 15.93 -22.18
N ASN A 523 5.83 17.09 -22.63
CA ASN A 523 6.48 17.21 -23.92
C ASN A 523 7.92 16.71 -23.83
N GLY A 524 8.09 15.38 -23.94
CA GLY A 524 9.36 14.72 -23.70
C GLY A 524 9.18 13.28 -23.22
N TYR A 525 10.01 12.84 -22.29
CA TYR A 525 9.94 11.47 -21.75
C TYR A 525 10.36 11.39 -20.28
N GLY A 526 9.82 10.39 -19.59
CA GLY A 526 10.22 10.04 -18.23
C GLY A 526 10.99 8.72 -18.19
N ILE A 527 11.97 8.62 -17.28
CA ILE A 527 12.74 7.39 -17.04
C ILE A 527 12.73 7.07 -15.54
N SER A 528 12.47 5.80 -15.22
CA SER A 528 12.83 5.22 -13.93
C SER A 528 13.69 3.99 -14.20
N ARG A 529 14.91 3.95 -13.65
CA ARG A 529 15.82 2.82 -13.79
C ARG A 529 16.61 2.61 -12.52
N GLY A 530 17.04 1.38 -12.30
CA GLY A 530 17.81 1.09 -11.10
C GLY A 530 18.16 -0.37 -10.95
N VAL A 531 18.84 -0.63 -9.83
CA VAL A 531 19.19 -1.98 -9.38
C VAL A 531 18.85 -2.12 -7.90
N SER A 532 18.37 -3.30 -7.50
CA SER A 532 18.13 -3.64 -6.12
C SER A 532 18.76 -4.98 -5.77
N LEU A 533 19.27 -5.10 -4.55
CA LEU A 533 19.84 -6.31 -4.00
C LEU A 533 19.24 -6.56 -2.62
N ASN A 534 18.72 -7.75 -2.40
CA ASN A 534 18.36 -8.26 -1.09
C ASN A 534 19.27 -9.42 -0.72
N VAL A 535 19.74 -9.43 0.52
CA VAL A 535 20.57 -10.49 1.11
C VAL A 535 19.91 -10.94 2.40
N ASP A 536 19.53 -12.22 2.47
CA ASP A 536 19.02 -12.82 3.69
C ASP A 536 19.92 -13.95 4.12
N TYR A 537 20.38 -13.92 5.38
CA TYR A 537 21.22 -14.93 5.96
C TYR A 537 20.75 -15.33 7.36
N SER A 538 20.46 -16.61 7.53
CA SER A 538 20.20 -17.20 8.84
C SER A 538 21.42 -17.99 9.26
N PHE A 539 22.08 -17.56 10.32
CA PHE A 539 23.29 -18.20 10.85
C PHE A 539 22.98 -19.56 11.51
N SER A 540 23.98 -20.37 11.71
CA SER A 540 23.86 -21.62 12.46
C SER A 540 23.61 -21.41 13.98
N PHE A 541 23.91 -20.22 14.51
CA PHE A 541 23.47 -19.72 15.81
C PHE A 541 22.24 -18.81 15.65
N PRO A 542 21.50 -18.48 16.71
CA PRO A 542 20.17 -17.88 16.60
C PRO A 542 20.17 -16.39 16.15
N LEU A 543 20.96 -16.05 15.13
CA LEU A 543 20.98 -14.75 14.46
C LEU A 543 20.46 -14.88 13.03
N SER A 544 19.61 -13.95 12.62
CA SER A 544 19.20 -13.76 11.23
C SER A 544 19.46 -12.31 10.82
N VAL A 545 19.99 -12.12 9.62
CA VAL A 545 20.29 -10.81 9.03
C VAL A 545 19.61 -10.70 7.69
N GLY A 546 18.88 -9.63 7.48
CA GLY A 546 18.32 -9.22 6.20
C GLY A 546 18.83 -7.82 5.85
N LEU A 547 19.36 -7.65 4.64
CA LEU A 547 19.84 -6.39 4.11
C LEU A 547 19.22 -6.16 2.73
N GLY A 548 18.73 -4.98 2.48
CA GLY A 548 18.25 -4.56 1.17
C GLY A 548 18.90 -3.24 0.77
N VAL A 549 19.35 -3.12 -0.47
CA VAL A 549 19.89 -1.88 -1.04
C VAL A 549 19.30 -1.67 -2.41
N THR A 550 18.88 -0.46 -2.71
CA THR A 550 18.35 -0.06 -4.01
C THR A 550 19.05 1.22 -4.46
N PHE A 551 19.51 1.22 -5.71
CA PHE A 551 19.97 2.40 -6.42
C PHE A 551 18.95 2.79 -7.48
N LEU A 552 18.61 4.10 -7.55
CA LEU A 552 17.60 4.67 -8.44
C LEU A 552 18.14 5.85 -9.23
N ASP A 553 17.74 5.93 -10.49
CA ASP A 553 17.88 7.13 -11.32
C ASP A 553 16.51 7.39 -11.98
N VAL A 554 15.76 8.35 -11.41
CA VAL A 554 14.40 8.69 -11.84
C VAL A 554 14.37 10.14 -12.24
N TYR A 555 14.02 10.40 -13.50
CA TYR A 555 14.01 11.74 -14.05
C TYR A 555 13.00 11.89 -15.19
N GLN A 556 12.65 13.10 -15.49
CA GLN A 556 11.98 13.51 -16.72
C GLN A 556 12.88 14.45 -17.54
N LYS A 557 12.69 14.45 -18.84
CA LYS A 557 13.38 15.34 -19.77
C LYS A 557 12.37 15.94 -20.72
N PHE A 558 12.29 17.26 -20.75
CA PHE A 558 11.51 18.01 -21.71
C PHE A 558 12.32 18.16 -23.02
N ASP A 559 11.64 18.16 -24.16
CA ASP A 559 12.30 18.21 -25.47
C ASP A 559 12.97 19.57 -25.75
N ASP A 560 12.45 20.63 -25.17
CA ASP A 560 12.97 22.00 -25.24
C ASP A 560 14.07 22.31 -24.22
N GLU A 561 14.23 21.43 -23.19
CA GLU A 561 15.24 21.59 -22.15
C GLU A 561 16.49 20.75 -22.42
N ARG A 562 17.68 21.30 -22.12
CA ARG A 562 18.94 20.56 -22.17
C ARG A 562 19.17 19.68 -20.94
N GLN A 563 18.59 20.05 -19.81
CA GLN A 563 18.82 19.38 -18.53
C GLN A 563 17.68 18.40 -18.21
N LYS A 564 18.00 17.40 -17.39
CA LYS A 564 17.06 16.44 -16.84
C LYS A 564 16.52 16.97 -15.51
N SER A 565 15.22 16.92 -15.32
CA SER A 565 14.60 17.19 -14.03
C SER A 565 14.49 15.90 -13.22
N GLN A 566 15.13 15.81 -12.05
CA GLN A 566 15.04 14.65 -11.17
C GLN A 566 13.66 14.60 -10.53
N GLN A 567 13.13 13.39 -10.39
CA GLN A 567 11.85 13.15 -9.70
C GLN A 567 11.95 13.58 -8.24
N LEU A 568 10.94 14.31 -7.77
CA LEU A 568 10.82 14.70 -6.36
C LEU A 568 10.67 13.44 -5.47
N HIS A 569 11.20 13.51 -4.25
CA HIS A 569 11.11 12.47 -3.23
C HIS A 569 11.64 11.08 -3.65
N ALA A 570 12.39 10.99 -4.75
CA ALA A 570 13.02 9.75 -5.22
C ALA A 570 14.51 9.72 -4.78
N PRO A 571 14.87 8.99 -3.71
CA PRO A 571 16.24 8.92 -3.24
C PRO A 571 17.12 8.14 -4.22
N LYS A 572 18.34 8.63 -4.51
CA LYS A 572 19.31 7.91 -5.36
C LYS A 572 19.70 6.56 -4.75
N TRP A 573 19.78 6.49 -3.43
CA TRP A 573 20.06 5.29 -2.65
C TRP A 573 19.01 5.12 -1.57
N SER A 574 18.53 3.91 -1.42
CA SER A 574 17.70 3.54 -0.29
C SER A 574 17.97 2.10 0.11
N GLY A 575 17.60 1.74 1.33
CA GLY A 575 17.71 0.36 1.75
C GLY A 575 17.05 0.10 3.08
N THR A 576 17.02 -1.19 3.42
CA THR A 576 16.44 -1.71 4.65
C THR A 576 17.42 -2.65 5.32
N TYR A 577 17.38 -2.72 6.64
CA TYR A 577 18.14 -3.68 7.42
C TYR A 577 17.28 -4.25 8.54
N ALA A 578 17.48 -5.54 8.81
CA ALA A 578 16.82 -6.26 9.89
C ALA A 578 17.79 -7.30 10.49
N LEU A 579 18.06 -7.16 11.79
CA LEU A 579 18.82 -8.12 12.57
C LEU A 579 17.90 -8.69 13.65
N THR A 580 17.75 -10.01 13.67
CA THR A 580 16.93 -10.72 14.65
C THR A 580 17.78 -11.70 15.42
N TYR A 581 17.84 -11.56 16.73
CA TYR A 581 18.50 -12.53 17.63
C TYR A 581 17.47 -13.19 18.54
N ARG A 582 17.42 -14.53 18.50
CA ARG A 582 16.51 -15.34 19.31
C ARG A 582 17.24 -15.96 20.46
N PHE A 583 16.97 -15.47 21.65
CA PHE A 583 17.49 -16.05 22.89
C PHE A 583 16.72 -17.33 23.27
N ALA A 584 17.30 -18.12 24.16
CA ALA A 584 16.60 -19.18 24.86
C ALA A 584 15.30 -18.61 25.51
N ASN A 585 14.32 -19.46 25.80
CA ASN A 585 13.07 -19.08 26.46
C ASN A 585 12.14 -18.14 25.64
N ASN A 586 12.21 -18.17 24.31
CA ASN A 586 11.33 -17.38 23.41
C ASN A 586 11.43 -15.86 23.63
N LEU A 587 12.60 -15.37 24.00
CA LEU A 587 12.92 -13.93 23.97
C LEU A 587 13.56 -13.63 22.61
N THR A 588 13.09 -12.58 21.95
CA THR A 588 13.62 -12.12 20.66
C THR A 588 13.97 -10.64 20.75
N VAL A 589 15.08 -10.27 20.15
CA VAL A 589 15.51 -8.88 19.94
C VAL A 589 15.60 -8.65 18.45
N ASP A 590 14.89 -7.65 17.97
CA ASP A 590 14.90 -7.19 16.59
C ASP A 590 15.47 -5.78 16.52
N PHE A 591 16.47 -5.57 15.66
CA PHE A 591 16.97 -4.27 15.26
C PHE A 591 16.67 -4.09 13.79
N THR A 592 15.83 -3.10 13.47
CA THR A 592 15.34 -2.87 12.11
C THR A 592 15.49 -1.41 11.72
N GLY A 593 15.53 -1.14 10.43
CA GLY A 593 15.52 0.23 9.97
C GLY A 593 15.57 0.37 8.45
N GLN A 594 15.49 1.63 8.04
CA GLN A 594 15.62 2.08 6.66
C GLN A 594 16.65 3.19 6.59
N PHE A 595 17.32 3.31 5.45
CA PHE A 595 18.16 4.46 5.14
C PHE A 595 17.82 5.02 3.76
N TYR A 596 18.01 6.33 3.63
CA TYR A 596 17.75 7.07 2.41
C TYR A 596 18.90 8.03 2.11
N GLY A 597 19.40 7.99 0.89
CA GLY A 597 20.33 8.96 0.36
C GLY A 597 19.64 10.28 -0.02
N PRO A 598 20.40 11.24 -0.52
CA PRO A 598 19.85 12.50 -0.99
C PRO A 598 18.76 12.29 -2.04
N MET A 599 17.65 13.01 -1.88
CA MET A 599 16.55 13.08 -2.82
C MET A 599 16.18 14.54 -3.08
N ARG A 600 15.76 14.85 -4.30
CA ARG A 600 15.28 16.19 -4.64
C ARG A 600 13.98 16.47 -3.91
N LEU A 601 13.86 17.65 -3.35
CA LEU A 601 12.72 18.12 -2.57
C LEU A 601 12.02 19.27 -3.30
N PRO A 602 10.72 19.46 -3.09
CA PRO A 602 10.01 20.61 -3.63
C PRO A 602 10.47 21.88 -2.91
N VAL A 603 11.14 22.76 -3.63
CA VAL A 603 11.60 24.06 -3.14
C VAL A 603 11.03 25.18 -4.00
N LEU A 604 10.75 26.31 -3.38
CA LEU A 604 10.32 27.53 -4.08
C LEU A 604 11.53 28.24 -4.69
N PRO A 605 11.35 29.11 -5.70
CA PRO A 605 12.42 29.98 -6.18
C PRO A 605 13.05 30.78 -5.04
N ASN A 606 14.38 30.75 -4.95
CA ASN A 606 15.17 31.35 -3.85
C ASN A 606 14.87 30.81 -2.46
N ASP A 607 14.36 29.57 -2.35
CA ASP A 607 14.08 28.91 -1.07
C ASP A 607 15.36 28.83 -0.20
N TYR A 608 15.24 29.13 1.08
CA TYR A 608 16.34 29.00 2.03
C TYR A 608 16.58 27.53 2.45
N ARG A 609 15.62 26.64 2.19
CA ARG A 609 15.73 25.22 2.48
C ARG A 609 16.55 24.52 1.39
N PRO A 610 17.30 23.44 1.72
CA PRO A 610 18.08 22.70 0.73
C PRO A 610 17.19 22.03 -0.33
N GLU A 611 17.58 22.09 -1.60
CA GLU A 611 16.93 21.36 -2.70
C GLU A 611 17.05 19.83 -2.55
N TYR A 612 18.05 19.35 -1.80
CA TYR A 612 18.26 17.92 -1.57
C TYR A 612 18.25 17.60 -0.08
N SER A 613 17.57 16.50 0.26
CA SER A 613 17.60 15.97 1.62
C SER A 613 19.02 15.51 2.01
N PRO A 614 19.38 15.54 3.30
CA PRO A 614 20.60 14.85 3.75
C PRO A 614 20.41 13.31 3.63
N PHE A 615 21.53 12.58 3.75
CA PHE A 615 21.44 11.15 4.07
C PHE A 615 20.86 10.99 5.48
N TYR A 616 19.90 10.07 5.65
CA TYR A 616 19.34 9.76 6.97
C TYR A 616 18.97 8.29 7.12
N THR A 617 18.84 7.85 8.36
CA THR A 617 18.35 6.52 8.69
C THR A 617 17.36 6.57 9.85
N LEU A 618 16.33 5.73 9.75
CA LEU A 618 15.32 5.52 10.78
C LEU A 618 15.54 4.12 11.35
N ALA A 619 16.10 4.04 12.55
CA ALA A 619 16.38 2.78 13.23
C ALA A 619 15.37 2.52 14.35
N ASN A 620 15.03 1.25 14.53
CA ASN A 620 14.09 0.81 15.56
C ASN A 620 14.68 -0.42 16.28
N ILE A 621 14.39 -0.54 17.56
CA ILE A 621 14.73 -1.72 18.36
C ILE A 621 13.48 -2.24 19.06
N GLN A 622 13.31 -3.55 19.06
CA GLN A 622 12.22 -4.24 19.74
C GLN A 622 12.76 -5.41 20.56
N ILE A 623 12.16 -5.62 21.69
CA ILE A 623 12.29 -6.82 22.52
C ILE A 623 10.90 -7.44 22.62
N SER A 624 10.78 -8.73 22.29
CA SER A 624 9.52 -9.48 22.40
C SER A 624 9.71 -10.75 23.19
N LYS A 625 8.73 -11.10 24.00
CA LYS A 625 8.67 -12.32 24.83
C LYS A 625 7.36 -13.05 24.57
N SER A 626 7.45 -14.22 23.96
CA SER A 626 6.31 -15.10 23.73
C SER A 626 6.20 -16.16 24.84
N PHE A 627 4.96 -16.42 25.27
CA PHE A 627 4.62 -17.40 26.31
C PHE A 627 3.85 -18.58 25.71
N LYS A 628 3.97 -19.75 26.31
CA LYS A 628 3.26 -20.97 25.86
C LYS A 628 1.73 -20.84 25.89
N SER A 629 1.19 -19.94 26.72
CA SER A 629 -0.23 -19.62 26.83
C SER A 629 -0.83 -18.86 25.63
N GLY A 630 -0.02 -18.51 24.62
CA GLY A 630 -0.42 -17.70 23.48
C GLY A 630 -0.31 -16.19 23.70
N PHE A 631 0.19 -15.75 24.87
CA PHE A 631 0.53 -14.38 25.13
C PHE A 631 1.91 -14.02 24.58
N GLU A 632 2.05 -12.78 24.12
CA GLU A 632 3.30 -12.14 23.76
C GLU A 632 3.29 -10.72 24.30
N VAL A 633 4.39 -10.30 24.92
CA VAL A 633 4.62 -8.92 25.33
C VAL A 633 5.79 -8.41 24.51
N TYR A 634 5.66 -7.22 23.95
CA TYR A 634 6.71 -6.58 23.18
C TYR A 634 6.83 -5.10 23.54
N CYS A 635 8.06 -4.60 23.54
CA CYS A 635 8.34 -3.19 23.77
C CYS A 635 9.57 -2.77 22.97
N GLY A 636 9.74 -1.48 22.78
CA GLY A 636 10.89 -1.00 22.03
C GLY A 636 10.92 0.50 21.85
N ILE A 637 11.78 0.94 20.95
CA ILE A 637 12.00 2.34 20.61
C ILE A 637 11.98 2.48 19.09
N LYS A 638 11.23 3.44 18.60
CA LYS A 638 11.20 3.88 17.20
C LYS A 638 11.99 5.16 17.02
N ASN A 639 12.54 5.34 15.81
CA ASN A 639 13.37 6.48 15.46
C ASN A 639 14.51 6.70 16.47
N LEU A 640 15.31 5.65 16.71
CA LEU A 640 16.37 5.62 17.73
C LEU A 640 17.39 6.75 17.57
N PHE A 641 17.64 7.21 16.35
CA PHE A 641 18.56 8.32 16.06
C PHE A 641 17.90 9.68 16.11
N ASN A 642 16.62 9.74 16.47
CA ASN A 642 15.85 10.98 16.64
C ASN A 642 15.89 11.92 15.43
N PHE A 643 15.86 11.35 14.22
CA PHE A 643 15.91 12.12 12.99
C PHE A 643 14.53 12.66 12.63
N THR A 644 14.44 13.95 12.30
CA THR A 644 13.26 14.62 11.73
C THR A 644 13.70 15.63 10.66
N PRO A 645 12.86 15.94 9.67
CA PRO A 645 13.12 17.04 8.72
C PRO A 645 13.31 18.38 9.44
N LYS A 646 14.16 19.23 8.89
CA LYS A 646 14.24 20.64 9.30
C LYS A 646 13.30 21.47 8.44
N ASP A 647 12.66 22.46 9.05
CA ASP A 647 11.80 23.44 8.38
C ASP A 647 10.80 22.80 7.39
N PRO A 648 9.98 21.82 7.85
CA PRO A 648 9.10 21.05 6.97
C PRO A 648 7.97 21.89 6.38
N LEU A 649 7.66 23.01 7.01
CA LEU A 649 6.63 23.98 6.60
C LEU A 649 7.30 25.29 6.16
N MET A 650 6.84 25.85 5.03
CA MET A 650 7.18 27.20 4.62
C MET A 650 6.18 28.17 5.26
N ARG A 651 6.67 29.22 5.89
CA ARG A 651 5.85 30.28 6.52
C ARG A 651 4.75 29.78 7.48
N PRO A 652 5.05 28.93 8.46
CA PRO A 652 4.02 28.42 9.39
C PRO A 652 3.35 29.53 10.21
N PHE A 653 3.95 30.75 10.29
CA PHE A 653 3.40 31.91 10.95
C PHE A 653 2.33 32.67 10.13
N ASP A 654 2.20 32.37 8.83
CA ASP A 654 1.23 32.97 7.90
C ASP A 654 0.57 31.92 7.01
N PRO A 655 -0.16 30.94 7.58
CA PRO A 655 -0.67 29.80 6.82
C PRO A 655 -1.87 30.13 5.91
N PHE A 656 -2.37 31.35 5.96
CA PHE A 656 -3.42 31.88 5.06
C PHE A 656 -2.87 32.81 4.01
N ASP A 657 -1.54 32.96 3.88
CA ASP A 657 -0.87 33.81 2.91
C ASP A 657 -1.31 35.28 2.91
N ARG A 658 -1.65 35.81 4.10
CA ARG A 658 -2.14 37.19 4.27
C ARG A 658 -1.08 38.25 3.94
N TYR A 659 0.20 37.91 4.14
CA TYR A 659 1.34 38.80 3.98
C TYR A 659 2.29 38.30 2.87
N VAL A 660 1.78 37.63 1.85
CA VAL A 660 2.58 37.12 0.72
C VAL A 660 3.25 38.24 -0.05
N ASP A 661 2.53 39.36 -0.25
CA ASP A 661 2.99 40.52 -1.03
C ASP A 661 3.75 41.54 -0.21
N ASP A 662 4.03 41.30 1.08
CA ASP A 662 4.82 42.22 1.89
C ASP A 662 6.32 42.16 1.49
N PRO A 663 6.87 43.24 0.85
CA PRO A 663 8.24 43.23 0.36
C PRO A 663 9.30 43.24 1.46
N VAL A 664 8.90 43.55 2.72
CA VAL A 664 9.83 43.62 3.86
C VAL A 664 9.96 42.27 4.53
N THR A 665 8.82 41.62 4.83
CA THR A 665 8.82 40.33 5.55
C THR A 665 8.86 39.16 4.59
N ASN A 666 8.52 39.33 3.30
CA ASN A 666 8.46 38.27 2.31
C ASN A 666 8.95 38.73 0.91
N PRO A 667 10.22 39.17 0.78
CA PRO A 667 10.77 39.72 -0.48
C PRO A 667 10.76 38.69 -1.65
N ASN A 668 10.74 37.40 -1.32
CA ASN A 668 10.69 36.30 -2.29
C ASN A 668 9.27 35.81 -2.63
N ARG A 669 8.23 36.39 -2.01
CA ARG A 669 6.84 36.02 -2.20
C ARG A 669 6.53 34.52 -1.91
N TYR A 670 7.17 33.97 -0.89
CA TYR A 670 6.87 32.59 -0.46
C TYR A 670 5.42 32.46 -0.01
N THR A 671 4.77 31.38 -0.43
CA THR A 671 3.45 30.97 0.07
C THR A 671 3.62 29.93 1.17
N PHE A 672 2.57 29.69 1.96
CA PHE A 672 2.51 28.58 2.88
C PHE A 672 2.58 27.26 2.11
N ASP A 673 3.54 26.38 2.47
CA ASP A 673 3.76 25.13 1.78
C ASP A 673 4.06 24.00 2.76
N THR A 674 3.36 22.86 2.57
CA THR A 674 3.41 21.67 3.43
C THR A 674 4.04 20.46 2.74
N THR A 675 4.54 20.60 1.51
CA THR A 675 4.96 19.49 0.65
C THR A 675 6.41 19.05 0.84
N TYR A 676 7.19 19.78 1.62
CA TYR A 676 8.63 19.55 1.80
C TYR A 676 8.97 18.30 2.64
N GLY A 677 7.99 17.64 3.27
CA GLY A 677 8.18 16.50 4.15
C GLY A 677 8.80 15.28 3.45
N TYR A 678 9.98 14.83 3.88
CA TYR A 678 10.69 13.68 3.33
C TYR A 678 10.94 12.55 4.33
N ALA A 679 10.64 12.79 5.61
CA ALA A 679 10.75 11.82 6.70
C ALA A 679 9.66 12.10 7.75
N PRO A 680 9.38 11.16 8.68
CA PRO A 680 8.42 11.37 9.76
C PRO A 680 8.79 12.58 10.63
N MET A 681 7.80 13.37 11.02
CA MET A 681 7.96 14.50 11.93
C MET A 681 8.11 14.05 13.40
N GLN A 682 7.61 12.85 13.71
CA GLN A 682 7.67 12.29 15.06
C GLN A 682 9.09 11.91 15.44
N LYS A 683 9.58 12.53 16.52
CA LYS A 683 10.87 12.24 17.17
C LYS A 683 10.93 10.81 17.74
N ILE A 684 11.99 10.52 18.48
CA ILE A 684 12.16 9.25 19.19
C ILE A 684 10.93 8.93 20.05
N ARG A 685 10.42 7.71 19.97
CA ARG A 685 9.25 7.27 20.73
C ARG A 685 9.38 5.84 21.20
N GLY A 686 9.09 5.62 22.48
CA GLY A 686 8.94 4.28 23.05
C GLY A 686 7.58 3.69 22.73
N PHE A 687 7.49 2.36 22.65
CA PHE A 687 6.22 1.64 22.52
C PHE A 687 6.18 0.42 23.44
N LEU A 688 4.96 0.02 23.80
CA LEU A 688 4.65 -1.19 24.53
C LEU A 688 3.41 -1.83 23.92
N GLY A 689 3.43 -3.15 23.77
CA GLY A 689 2.25 -3.88 23.30
C GLY A 689 2.11 -5.25 23.93
N ILE A 690 0.88 -5.74 23.88
CA ILE A 690 0.48 -7.07 24.35
C ILE A 690 -0.34 -7.74 23.25
N LYS A 691 0.05 -8.97 22.91
CA LYS A 691 -0.64 -9.78 21.94
C LYS A 691 -1.12 -11.09 22.55
N TYR A 692 -2.31 -11.51 22.16
CA TYR A 692 -2.87 -12.79 22.56
C TYR A 692 -3.45 -13.53 21.36
N ILE A 693 -3.11 -14.78 21.20
CA ILE A 693 -3.62 -15.64 20.11
C ILE A 693 -4.16 -16.93 20.73
N LEU A 694 -5.47 -17.14 20.59
CA LEU A 694 -6.17 -18.41 20.91
C LEU A 694 -6.38 -19.20 19.60
N LYS A 695 -5.71 -20.33 19.49
CA LYS A 695 -5.79 -21.22 18.32
C LYS A 695 -7.11 -21.99 18.23
#